data_3bf93890a87fdac66438341479eb7431
#
_entry.id   3bf93890a87fdac66438341479eb7431
#
_cell.length_a   1.000
_cell.length_b   1.000
_cell.length_c   1.000
_cell.angle_alpha   90.00
_cell.angle_beta   90.00
_cell.angle_gamma   90.00
#
_symmetry.space_group_name_H-M   'P 1'
#
loop_
_entity.id
_entity.type
_entity.pdbx_description
1 polymer ?
#
loop_
_entity_poly.entity_id
_entity_poly.type
_entity_poly.pdbx_seq_one_letter_code
_entity_poly.pdbx_strand_id
1 'polypeptide(L)'
;MTVEELVAAVVALAIVSAKRLGAGLADRAMESVEQSVADRLGWLYRWIAGRLPGEEGAALVEEAGRSPAARALLRRRLVRALGEDPAGVEELRVLLSPHTPVLAHSDSLLPESSGIPRQLPPAVADFTGRGQELVRLVEAAERPGGGRVCLVHGPGGIGKTSVVVQAAHELMPSFPDGQLFVDLNGAEERPAAVGDVLGDFLVALGVPRGRIPDDEAGRTRQFRTESADRRVLIVLDNAASEQQVGALTPGGSSCAVLITSRQVLATLAVDERVALPGLDEGTAWDLLRRIGGGDRVDEDPEAGRDVVRLCGGLPLALRIAGARLATFPARTVGSFARDLADDHRRLDVLSLGERSVRAVFLACYQALPSLQRCAFRLLSALDTPDLPAWALSPLLGVDPDTADECLEGLLLVHLVQARRGETGGQRIVLHDLTRGFSKERAAEQPADEADSAVRRLLGALLSAADAADAQLRPAGARHSSRDGAVRRPPPEEAVAGDVWEAVEWFEAERAVLVAAVAHAHARGWWELCWEITDAMSIALEHQWRWDISSQVHELALDAADRLGDGGARAALLRNLGEALRDGGSDVGRAAECFSEAIALFQSSGDAYGESDALGNLGILQRQQGALRVAARTLTAAERLFRALPLERGLAWTLREKAVISRHHAHYSEALAQLDEAEALFAGNEESRGVGWILRTRADTEKESTVGGCPLPRRWYAGPWPGRHVTSRDAQDPRWAAARAHYEHAAQLLHAVRDHRGHTWVTLGLADMALYEGDHAAAELISRGLQETDACGDHRGRSRALTVQALLHAEANRLSEAITLAEQALAGPRDHVGAAQASFRLARLYGAAGWHNDVLHTLQQSRTHHHAAGMPFPDLADSELTRTLTLPAPRARRFRRRQ
;
A
#
# COMPACT_ATOMS: atom_id res chain seq x y z
N MET A 1 -13.88 -26.32 7.46
CA MET A 1 -13.90 -24.96 8.06
C MET A 1 -13.50 -25.05 9.52
N THR A 2 -12.56 -24.25 9.93
CA THR A 2 -12.18 -24.05 11.34
C THR A 2 -13.29 -23.32 12.09
N VAL A 3 -13.30 -23.37 13.42
CA VAL A 3 -14.28 -22.61 14.24
C VAL A 3 -14.23 -21.11 13.90
N GLU A 4 -13.04 -20.58 13.61
CA GLU A 4 -12.85 -19.18 13.25
C GLU A 4 -13.42 -18.81 11.87
N GLU A 5 -13.31 -19.68 10.89
CA GLU A 5 -13.90 -19.50 9.56
C GLU A 5 -15.44 -19.59 9.61
N LEU A 6 -15.97 -20.50 10.41
CA LEU A 6 -17.40 -20.63 10.67
C LEU A 6 -17.97 -19.37 11.33
N VAL A 7 -17.29 -18.85 12.35
CA VAL A 7 -17.68 -17.61 13.03
C VAL A 7 -17.58 -16.40 12.09
N ALA A 8 -16.58 -16.34 11.22
CA ALA A 8 -16.45 -15.26 10.24
C ALA A 8 -17.63 -15.26 9.24
N ALA A 9 -18.04 -16.43 8.75
CA ALA A 9 -19.20 -16.58 7.86
C ALA A 9 -20.52 -16.21 8.56
N VAL A 10 -20.72 -16.63 9.80
CA VAL A 10 -21.90 -16.31 10.62
C VAL A 10 -22.00 -14.81 10.91
N VAL A 11 -20.90 -14.17 11.27
CA VAL A 11 -20.87 -12.73 11.53
C VAL A 11 -21.14 -11.93 10.26
N ALA A 12 -20.61 -12.36 9.11
CA ALA A 12 -20.90 -11.73 7.81
C ALA A 12 -22.39 -11.85 7.44
N LEU A 13 -23.00 -13.02 7.61
CA LEU A 13 -24.43 -13.23 7.37
C LEU A 13 -25.33 -12.43 8.35
N ALA A 14 -24.95 -12.38 9.63
CA ALA A 14 -25.67 -11.59 10.64
C ALA A 14 -25.63 -10.08 10.34
N ILE A 15 -24.51 -9.56 9.81
CA ILE A 15 -24.37 -8.16 9.40
C ILE A 15 -25.24 -7.83 8.18
N VAL A 16 -25.28 -8.72 7.20
CA VAL A 16 -26.15 -8.56 6.02
C VAL A 16 -27.62 -8.55 6.43
N SER A 17 -27.99 -9.40 7.39
CA SER A 17 -29.36 -9.47 7.95
C SER A 17 -29.70 -8.20 8.75
N ALA A 18 -28.82 -7.72 9.62
CA ALA A 18 -29.03 -6.51 10.41
C ALA A 18 -29.13 -5.23 9.55
N LYS A 19 -28.39 -5.15 8.44
CA LYS A 19 -28.50 -4.04 7.48
C LYS A 19 -29.83 -4.04 6.72
N ARG A 20 -30.44 -5.21 6.48
CA ARG A 20 -31.74 -5.35 5.82
C ARG A 20 -32.93 -5.11 6.77
N LEU A 21 -32.78 -5.48 8.05
CA LEU A 21 -33.82 -5.34 9.08
C LEU A 21 -33.87 -3.94 9.72
N GLY A 22 -32.76 -3.16 9.70
CA GLY A 22 -32.65 -1.87 10.40
C GLY A 22 -33.32 -0.66 9.77
N ALA A 23 -34.15 -0.79 8.74
CA ALA A 23 -34.73 0.34 7.98
C ALA A 23 -36.25 0.48 8.07
N GLY A 24 -36.91 -0.07 9.09
CA GLY A 24 -38.39 0.13 9.27
C GLY A 24 -39.26 -0.39 8.09
N LEU A 25 -38.72 -1.28 7.25
CA LEU A 25 -39.36 -1.86 6.07
C LEU A 25 -39.74 -3.34 6.25
N ALA A 26 -39.75 -3.81 7.51
CA ALA A 26 -39.99 -5.21 7.84
C ALA A 26 -41.34 -5.74 7.36
N ASP A 27 -42.37 -4.90 7.26
CA ASP A 27 -43.75 -5.36 6.92
C ASP A 27 -44.05 -5.38 5.41
N ARG A 28 -43.19 -4.79 4.55
CA ARG A 28 -43.42 -4.77 3.09
C ARG A 28 -42.42 -5.58 2.25
N ALA A 29 -41.27 -5.95 2.84
CA ALA A 29 -40.26 -6.78 2.12
C ALA A 29 -40.39 -8.28 2.37
N MET A 30 -41.26 -8.69 3.29
CA MET A 30 -41.53 -10.12 3.58
C MET A 30 -42.38 -10.84 2.53
N GLU A 31 -42.99 -10.13 1.60
CA GLU A 31 -43.83 -10.76 0.55
C GLU A 31 -43.05 -11.22 -0.70
N SER A 32 -41.76 -10.92 -0.81
CA SER A 32 -40.99 -11.26 -2.02
C SER A 32 -39.72 -12.10 -1.83
N VAL A 33 -39.40 -12.53 -0.62
CA VAL A 33 -38.26 -13.44 -0.35
C VAL A 33 -38.83 -14.83 -0.02
N GLU A 34 -38.40 -15.85 -0.75
CA GLU A 34 -38.78 -17.24 -0.48
C GLU A 34 -38.75 -17.55 1.02
N GLN A 35 -39.86 -18.08 1.53
CA GLN A 35 -40.10 -18.43 2.95
C GLN A 35 -38.92 -19.17 3.58
N SER A 36 -38.22 -19.99 2.80
CA SER A 36 -37.07 -20.78 3.23
C SER A 36 -35.82 -19.97 3.62
N VAL A 37 -35.59 -18.80 3.00
CA VAL A 37 -34.44 -17.95 3.30
C VAL A 37 -34.70 -17.06 4.51
N ALA A 38 -35.95 -16.56 4.63
CA ALA A 38 -36.41 -15.80 5.78
C ALA A 38 -36.39 -16.66 7.07
N ASP A 39 -36.81 -17.92 6.96
CA ASP A 39 -36.82 -18.89 8.08
C ASP A 39 -35.40 -19.24 8.53
N ARG A 40 -34.44 -19.39 7.61
CA ARG A 40 -33.03 -19.67 7.92
C ARG A 40 -32.33 -18.48 8.58
N LEU A 41 -32.58 -17.25 8.11
CA LEU A 41 -32.04 -16.05 8.71
C LEU A 41 -32.63 -15.77 10.10
N GLY A 42 -33.93 -15.99 10.28
CA GLY A 42 -34.60 -15.90 11.56
C GLY A 42 -34.16 -16.97 12.56
N TRP A 43 -33.85 -18.19 12.07
CA TRP A 43 -33.25 -19.24 12.88
C TRP A 43 -31.84 -18.89 13.31
N LEU A 44 -30.98 -18.41 12.41
CA LEU A 44 -29.58 -18.01 12.70
C LEU A 44 -29.53 -16.88 13.74
N TYR A 45 -30.40 -15.91 13.62
CA TYR A 45 -30.51 -14.82 14.60
C TYR A 45 -30.88 -15.35 15.99
N ARG A 46 -31.91 -16.23 16.09
CA ARG A 46 -32.34 -16.86 17.35
C ARG A 46 -31.25 -17.77 17.92
N TRP A 47 -30.55 -18.49 17.06
CA TRP A 47 -29.43 -19.38 17.43
C TRP A 47 -28.28 -18.60 18.05
N ILE A 48 -27.89 -17.45 17.46
CA ILE A 48 -26.87 -16.54 18.00
C ILE A 48 -27.33 -15.93 19.34
N ALA A 49 -28.57 -15.44 19.39
CA ALA A 49 -29.12 -14.83 20.59
C ALA A 49 -29.24 -15.82 21.77
N GLY A 50 -29.54 -17.10 21.48
CA GLY A 50 -29.66 -18.14 22.50
C GLY A 50 -28.34 -18.62 23.10
N ARG A 51 -27.21 -18.39 22.42
CA ARG A 51 -25.86 -18.81 22.88
C ARG A 51 -25.02 -17.67 23.48
N LEU A 52 -25.47 -16.45 23.39
CA LEU A 52 -24.84 -15.32 24.07
C LEU A 52 -25.62 -15.01 25.35
N PRO A 53 -25.00 -15.06 26.53
CA PRO A 53 -25.70 -14.84 27.80
C PRO A 53 -26.22 -13.39 27.93
N GLY A 54 -27.52 -13.24 28.26
CA GLY A 54 -28.23 -12.00 28.59
C GLY A 54 -28.94 -11.31 27.41
N GLU A 55 -29.75 -10.31 27.72
CA GLU A 55 -30.49 -9.47 26.73
C GLU A 55 -29.58 -8.70 25.77
N GLU A 56 -28.27 -8.68 26.03
CA GLU A 56 -27.27 -7.98 25.23
C GLU A 56 -26.90 -8.69 23.90
N GLY A 57 -27.27 -9.97 23.73
CA GLY A 57 -26.89 -10.74 22.53
C GLY A 57 -27.52 -10.21 21.25
N ALA A 58 -28.83 -9.90 21.31
CA ALA A 58 -29.58 -9.35 20.18
C ALA A 58 -29.13 -7.94 19.83
N ALA A 59 -28.91 -7.08 20.85
CA ALA A 59 -28.41 -5.72 20.69
C ALA A 59 -26.99 -5.70 20.07
N LEU A 60 -26.12 -6.63 20.47
CA LEU A 60 -24.77 -6.73 19.96
C LEU A 60 -24.72 -7.13 18.47
N VAL A 61 -25.66 -7.98 18.01
CA VAL A 61 -25.79 -8.34 16.58
C VAL A 61 -26.23 -7.15 15.75
N GLU A 62 -27.18 -6.34 16.25
CA GLU A 62 -27.60 -5.11 15.57
C GLU A 62 -26.48 -4.05 15.51
N GLU A 63 -25.76 -3.89 16.61
CA GLU A 63 -24.68 -2.93 16.71
C GLU A 63 -23.44 -3.34 15.88
N ALA A 64 -23.20 -4.63 15.72
CA ALA A 64 -22.17 -5.18 14.84
C ALA A 64 -22.36 -4.80 13.36
N GLY A 65 -23.59 -4.52 12.95
CA GLY A 65 -23.91 -3.97 11.63
C GLY A 65 -23.38 -2.53 11.43
N ARG A 66 -23.21 -1.76 12.51
CA ARG A 66 -22.90 -0.32 12.51
C ARG A 66 -21.50 0.01 13.02
N SER A 67 -20.88 -0.83 13.83
CA SER A 67 -19.60 -0.57 14.51
C SER A 67 -18.56 -1.68 14.29
N PRO A 68 -17.33 -1.36 13.83
CA PRO A 68 -16.23 -2.31 13.75
C PRO A 68 -15.83 -2.93 15.10
N ALA A 69 -15.93 -2.16 16.19
CA ALA A 69 -15.64 -2.61 17.54
C ALA A 69 -16.66 -3.64 18.03
N ALA A 70 -17.96 -3.41 17.77
CA ALA A 70 -19.03 -4.37 18.09
C ALA A 70 -18.90 -5.67 17.28
N ARG A 71 -18.44 -5.60 16.03
CA ARG A 71 -18.11 -6.78 15.20
C ARG A 71 -17.00 -7.62 15.81
N ALA A 72 -15.94 -6.99 16.26
CA ALA A 72 -14.82 -7.68 16.90
C ALA A 72 -15.23 -8.32 18.24
N LEU A 73 -16.11 -7.66 18.98
CA LEU A 73 -16.65 -8.19 20.23
C LEU A 73 -17.59 -9.38 20.00
N LEU A 74 -18.50 -9.28 19.02
CA LEU A 74 -19.39 -10.36 18.61
C LEU A 74 -18.60 -11.59 18.15
N ARG A 75 -17.57 -11.39 17.32
CA ARG A 75 -16.68 -12.46 16.85
C ARG A 75 -15.98 -13.17 18.03
N ARG A 76 -15.41 -12.42 18.98
CA ARG A 76 -14.74 -13.01 20.15
C ARG A 76 -15.69 -13.79 21.04
N ARG A 77 -16.90 -13.27 21.28
CA ARG A 77 -17.91 -13.97 22.10
C ARG A 77 -18.40 -15.26 21.43
N LEU A 78 -18.61 -15.24 20.09
CA LEU A 78 -19.00 -16.43 19.33
C LEU A 78 -17.89 -17.48 19.26
N VAL A 79 -16.63 -17.09 19.05
CA VAL A 79 -15.49 -18.02 19.09
C VAL A 79 -15.41 -18.71 20.44
N ARG A 80 -15.61 -17.99 21.53
CA ARG A 80 -15.57 -18.54 22.89
C ARG A 80 -16.74 -19.48 23.14
N ALA A 81 -17.96 -19.08 22.79
CA ALA A 81 -19.17 -19.91 22.98
C ALA A 81 -19.12 -21.21 22.16
N LEU A 82 -18.60 -21.16 20.94
CA LEU A 82 -18.43 -22.32 20.06
C LEU A 82 -17.24 -23.19 20.43
N GLY A 83 -16.21 -22.62 21.04
CA GLY A 83 -15.09 -23.41 21.58
C GLY A 83 -15.48 -24.34 22.73
N GLU A 84 -16.58 -24.01 23.42
CA GLU A 84 -17.13 -24.79 24.54
C GLU A 84 -18.34 -25.66 24.12
N ASP A 85 -18.83 -25.56 22.87
CA ASP A 85 -20.02 -26.28 22.34
C ASP A 85 -19.72 -26.99 21.00
N PRO A 86 -19.12 -28.20 21.02
CA PRO A 86 -18.87 -28.96 19.79
C PRO A 86 -20.13 -29.33 18.99
N ALA A 87 -21.28 -29.48 19.66
CA ALA A 87 -22.57 -29.78 19.01
C ALA A 87 -23.06 -28.56 18.21
N GLY A 88 -22.90 -27.35 18.75
CA GLY A 88 -23.22 -26.12 18.07
C GLY A 88 -22.34 -25.84 16.85
N VAL A 89 -21.09 -26.28 16.88
CA VAL A 89 -20.18 -26.21 15.71
C VAL A 89 -20.67 -27.10 14.58
N GLU A 90 -21.16 -28.31 14.89
CA GLU A 90 -21.65 -29.24 13.89
C GLU A 90 -23.03 -28.82 13.33
N GLU A 91 -23.93 -28.27 14.17
CA GLU A 91 -25.17 -27.63 13.73
C GLU A 91 -24.91 -26.51 12.70
N LEU A 92 -23.92 -25.67 12.94
CA LEU A 92 -23.53 -24.60 12.02
C LEU A 92 -22.89 -25.12 10.74
N ARG A 93 -22.10 -26.20 10.80
CA ARG A 93 -21.54 -26.85 9.62
C ARG A 93 -22.62 -27.39 8.71
N VAL A 94 -23.63 -28.06 9.27
CA VAL A 94 -24.78 -28.60 8.51
C VAL A 94 -25.55 -27.47 7.84
N LEU A 95 -25.74 -26.34 8.53
CA LEU A 95 -26.50 -25.18 8.02
C LEU A 95 -25.75 -24.38 6.94
N LEU A 96 -24.42 -24.30 7.04
CA LEU A 96 -23.60 -23.60 6.08
C LEU A 96 -23.05 -24.52 4.97
N SER A 97 -23.35 -25.82 5.01
CA SER A 97 -23.03 -26.74 3.93
C SER A 97 -23.90 -26.50 2.70
N PRO A 98 -23.33 -26.42 1.50
CA PRO A 98 -24.09 -26.21 0.26
C PRO A 98 -24.87 -27.41 -0.20
N HIS A 99 -24.82 -28.56 0.50
CA HIS A 99 -25.44 -29.79 0.07
C HIS A 99 -26.28 -30.42 1.18
N THR A 100 -27.64 -30.31 1.06
CA THR A 100 -28.55 -31.27 1.64
C THR A 100 -29.16 -32.05 0.49
N PRO A 101 -28.97 -33.39 0.41
CA PRO A 101 -29.55 -34.16 -0.67
C PRO A 101 -31.03 -34.44 -0.37
N VAL A 102 -31.90 -34.07 -1.27
CA VAL A 102 -33.24 -34.65 -1.35
C VAL A 102 -33.17 -35.86 -2.26
N LEU A 103 -33.13 -36.99 -1.59
CA LEU A 103 -33.58 -38.34 -2.00
C LEU A 103 -33.75 -38.64 -3.49
N ALA A 104 -32.92 -39.55 -3.92
CA ALA A 104 -33.18 -40.45 -5.03
C ALA A 104 -34.45 -41.33 -4.81
N HIS A 105 -35.27 -41.45 -5.81
CA HIS A 105 -35.91 -42.69 -6.28
C HIS A 105 -36.60 -42.41 -7.60
N SER A 106 -36.14 -42.98 -8.66
CA SER A 106 -36.86 -44.02 -9.42
C SER A 106 -36.16 -44.31 -10.74
N ASP A 107 -35.81 -45.55 -10.86
CA ASP A 107 -35.32 -46.20 -12.07
C ASP A 107 -36.34 -46.19 -13.21
N SER A 108 -35.76 -46.28 -14.41
CA SER A 108 -36.33 -46.74 -15.67
C SER A 108 -37.35 -45.84 -16.36
N LEU A 109 -36.88 -45.31 -17.43
CA LEU A 109 -37.38 -45.46 -18.79
C LEU A 109 -36.52 -44.60 -19.72
N LEU A 110 -35.64 -45.20 -20.47
CA LEU A 110 -35.01 -44.55 -21.61
C LEU A 110 -36.10 -44.33 -22.68
N PRO A 111 -36.43 -43.08 -23.05
CA PRO A 111 -37.11 -42.85 -24.31
C PRO A 111 -36.08 -42.77 -25.43
N GLU A 112 -36.45 -43.33 -26.55
CA GLU A 112 -35.80 -43.24 -27.86
C GLU A 112 -35.32 -41.83 -28.17
N SER A 113 -34.20 -41.70 -28.84
CA SER A 113 -33.53 -40.43 -29.25
C SER A 113 -34.53 -39.38 -29.77
N SER A 114 -35.09 -38.60 -28.87
CA SER A 114 -35.70 -37.35 -29.21
C SER A 114 -34.55 -36.40 -29.62
N GLY A 115 -34.68 -35.71 -30.74
CA GLY A 115 -33.68 -34.79 -31.30
C GLY A 115 -33.39 -33.54 -30.45
N ILE A 116 -33.11 -33.78 -29.16
CA ILE A 116 -32.76 -32.72 -28.20
C ILE A 116 -31.23 -32.46 -28.35
N PRO A 117 -30.80 -31.26 -28.75
CA PRO A 117 -29.38 -30.94 -28.91
C PRO A 117 -28.63 -30.99 -27.58
N ARG A 118 -27.47 -31.67 -27.56
CA ARG A 118 -26.55 -31.74 -26.43
C ARG A 118 -25.15 -31.46 -26.89
N GLN A 119 -24.82 -30.18 -27.12
CA GLN A 119 -23.60 -29.74 -27.79
C GLN A 119 -22.54 -29.21 -26.83
N LEU A 120 -22.77 -29.26 -25.52
CA LEU A 120 -21.76 -28.69 -24.58
C LEU A 120 -20.47 -29.48 -24.63
N PRO A 121 -19.31 -28.77 -24.64
CA PRO A 121 -18.01 -29.39 -24.45
C PRO A 121 -17.90 -30.05 -23.07
N PRO A 122 -16.99 -31.03 -22.88
CA PRO A 122 -16.79 -31.62 -21.57
C PRO A 122 -16.35 -30.58 -20.55
N ALA A 123 -16.85 -30.71 -19.31
CA ALA A 123 -16.41 -29.87 -18.20
C ALA A 123 -14.91 -30.08 -17.93
N VAL A 124 -14.24 -29.04 -17.45
CA VAL A 124 -12.81 -29.05 -17.16
C VAL A 124 -12.56 -29.78 -15.85
N ALA A 125 -11.87 -30.94 -15.88
CA ALA A 125 -11.68 -31.81 -14.72
C ALA A 125 -10.89 -31.17 -13.57
N ASP A 126 -10.01 -30.20 -13.88
CA ASP A 126 -9.18 -29.46 -12.91
C ASP A 126 -9.71 -28.03 -12.68
N PHE A 127 -11.01 -27.82 -12.88
CA PHE A 127 -11.64 -26.53 -12.59
C PHE A 127 -11.43 -26.16 -11.11
N THR A 128 -10.93 -24.95 -10.87
CA THR A 128 -10.56 -24.52 -9.52
C THR A 128 -10.94 -23.04 -9.32
N GLY A 129 -11.56 -22.74 -8.19
CA GLY A 129 -12.02 -21.40 -7.85
C GLY A 129 -13.28 -20.97 -8.61
N ARG A 130 -13.54 -19.67 -8.70
CA ARG A 130 -14.66 -19.07 -9.45
C ARG A 130 -16.06 -19.39 -8.91
N GLY A 131 -16.17 -19.80 -7.65
CA GLY A 131 -17.47 -20.17 -7.07
C GLY A 131 -18.47 -19.01 -7.07
N GLN A 132 -18.01 -17.79 -6.83
CA GLN A 132 -18.89 -16.61 -6.82
C GLN A 132 -19.40 -16.27 -8.21
N GLU A 133 -18.53 -16.33 -9.21
CA GLU A 133 -18.88 -16.06 -10.60
C GLU A 133 -19.85 -17.12 -11.14
N LEU A 134 -19.65 -18.40 -10.78
CA LEU A 134 -20.57 -19.48 -11.13
C LEU A 134 -21.95 -19.25 -10.54
N VAL A 135 -22.04 -18.96 -9.25
CA VAL A 135 -23.33 -18.68 -8.58
C VAL A 135 -24.06 -17.52 -9.26
N ARG A 136 -23.36 -16.42 -9.56
CA ARG A 136 -23.95 -15.26 -10.26
C ARG A 136 -24.52 -15.63 -11.63
N LEU A 137 -23.79 -16.43 -12.40
CA LEU A 137 -24.22 -16.87 -13.74
C LEU A 137 -25.42 -17.79 -13.67
N VAL A 138 -25.42 -18.76 -12.74
CA VAL A 138 -26.52 -19.71 -12.55
C VAL A 138 -27.78 -19.00 -12.07
N GLU A 139 -27.67 -18.15 -11.06
CA GLU A 139 -28.79 -17.36 -10.55
C GLU A 139 -29.40 -16.43 -11.61
N ALA A 140 -28.55 -15.78 -12.42
CA ALA A 140 -29.02 -14.91 -13.49
C ALA A 140 -29.72 -15.70 -14.61
N ALA A 141 -29.19 -16.86 -15.00
CA ALA A 141 -29.76 -17.71 -16.04
C ALA A 141 -31.06 -18.39 -15.60
N GLU A 142 -31.29 -18.59 -14.30
CA GLU A 142 -32.51 -19.18 -13.74
C GLU A 142 -33.58 -18.15 -13.33
N ARG A 143 -33.27 -16.85 -13.37
CA ARG A 143 -34.15 -15.76 -12.91
C ARG A 143 -35.51 -15.79 -13.67
N PRO A 144 -36.64 -15.82 -12.98
CA PRO A 144 -37.94 -15.83 -13.63
C PRO A 144 -38.31 -14.45 -14.23
N GLY A 145 -38.92 -14.43 -15.41
CA GLY A 145 -39.61 -13.26 -15.95
C GLY A 145 -38.80 -12.23 -16.78
N GLY A 146 -37.59 -12.56 -17.21
CA GLY A 146 -36.77 -11.64 -18.05
C GLY A 146 -35.97 -12.38 -19.11
N GLY A 147 -35.37 -11.63 -20.03
CA GLY A 147 -34.30 -12.16 -20.87
C GLY A 147 -33.20 -12.71 -19.97
N ARG A 148 -32.61 -13.82 -20.32
CA ARG A 148 -31.61 -14.52 -19.52
C ARG A 148 -30.28 -14.50 -20.29
N VAL A 149 -29.76 -13.30 -20.50
CA VAL A 149 -28.51 -13.09 -21.27
C VAL A 149 -27.39 -12.74 -20.28
N CYS A 150 -26.39 -13.59 -20.20
CA CYS A 150 -25.24 -13.41 -19.32
C CYS A 150 -23.97 -13.26 -20.16
N LEU A 151 -23.18 -12.22 -19.89
CA LEU A 151 -21.89 -11.98 -20.55
C LEU A 151 -20.73 -12.17 -19.58
N VAL A 152 -19.79 -13.05 -19.93
CA VAL A 152 -18.51 -13.23 -19.24
C VAL A 152 -17.41 -12.64 -20.10
N HIS A 153 -16.72 -11.63 -19.59
CA HIS A 153 -15.64 -10.98 -20.32
C HIS A 153 -14.34 -10.90 -19.53
N GLY A 154 -13.23 -10.68 -20.21
CA GLY A 154 -11.91 -10.59 -19.58
C GLY A 154 -10.78 -10.97 -20.52
N PRO A 155 -9.52 -10.86 -20.09
CA PRO A 155 -8.34 -11.13 -20.93
C PRO A 155 -8.33 -12.55 -21.48
N GLY A 156 -7.57 -12.73 -22.57
CA GLY A 156 -7.33 -14.06 -23.14
C GLY A 156 -6.63 -14.98 -22.13
N GLY A 157 -7.05 -16.26 -22.06
CA GLY A 157 -6.45 -17.23 -21.13
C GLY A 157 -6.92 -17.15 -19.69
N ILE A 158 -7.87 -16.24 -19.34
CA ILE A 158 -8.42 -16.07 -17.98
C ILE A 158 -9.42 -17.17 -17.59
N GLY A 159 -9.83 -18.02 -18.52
CA GLY A 159 -10.74 -19.12 -18.24
C GLY A 159 -12.22 -18.84 -18.48
N LYS A 160 -12.59 -17.85 -19.31
CA LYS A 160 -14.00 -17.51 -19.63
C LYS A 160 -14.82 -18.71 -20.11
N THR A 161 -14.32 -19.39 -21.14
CA THR A 161 -14.94 -20.59 -21.69
C THR A 161 -15.11 -21.67 -20.64
N SER A 162 -14.10 -21.87 -19.77
CA SER A 162 -14.17 -22.87 -18.69
C SER A 162 -15.27 -22.57 -17.67
N VAL A 163 -15.42 -21.29 -17.28
CA VAL A 163 -16.47 -20.85 -16.34
C VAL A 163 -17.84 -21.00 -16.95
N VAL A 164 -18.03 -20.57 -18.20
CA VAL A 164 -19.33 -20.66 -18.90
C VAL A 164 -19.72 -22.11 -19.16
N VAL A 165 -18.78 -22.97 -19.59
CA VAL A 165 -19.04 -24.39 -19.77
C VAL A 165 -19.41 -25.08 -18.45
N GLN A 166 -18.71 -24.74 -17.36
CA GLN A 166 -19.04 -25.24 -16.02
C GLN A 166 -20.45 -24.80 -15.58
N ALA A 167 -20.79 -23.51 -15.73
CA ALA A 167 -22.11 -22.97 -15.47
C ALA A 167 -23.18 -23.65 -16.35
N ALA A 168 -22.88 -23.88 -17.63
CA ALA A 168 -23.79 -24.55 -18.55
C ALA A 168 -24.08 -26.00 -18.12
N HIS A 169 -23.06 -26.73 -17.62
CA HIS A 169 -23.28 -28.07 -17.06
C HIS A 169 -24.16 -28.07 -15.80
N GLU A 170 -24.02 -27.09 -14.93
CA GLU A 170 -24.87 -26.94 -13.76
C GLU A 170 -26.30 -26.57 -14.13
N LEU A 171 -26.49 -25.81 -15.21
CA LEU A 171 -27.78 -25.36 -15.73
C LEU A 171 -28.53 -26.41 -16.58
N MET A 172 -27.90 -27.53 -17.02
CA MET A 172 -28.53 -28.52 -17.88
C MET A 172 -29.91 -28.99 -17.39
N PRO A 173 -30.13 -29.25 -16.09
CA PRO A 173 -31.43 -29.68 -15.60
C PRO A 173 -32.55 -28.65 -15.79
N SER A 174 -32.19 -27.36 -15.79
CA SER A 174 -33.10 -26.23 -15.95
C SER A 174 -33.51 -25.98 -17.40
N PHE A 175 -32.76 -26.53 -18.38
CA PHE A 175 -32.98 -26.37 -19.81
C PHE A 175 -33.13 -27.73 -20.54
N PRO A 176 -34.29 -28.46 -20.33
CA PRO A 176 -34.45 -29.80 -20.80
C PRO A 176 -34.62 -29.93 -22.31
N ASP A 177 -34.97 -28.86 -23.02
CA ASP A 177 -35.22 -28.88 -24.47
C ASP A 177 -33.92 -28.77 -25.30
N GLY A 178 -32.78 -28.64 -24.62
CA GLY A 178 -31.47 -28.80 -25.25
C GLY A 178 -30.43 -27.76 -24.87
N GLN A 179 -29.19 -28.02 -25.28
CA GLN A 179 -28.04 -27.16 -25.10
C GLN A 179 -27.33 -26.99 -26.46
N LEU A 180 -27.26 -25.76 -26.92
CA LEU A 180 -26.57 -25.35 -28.11
C LEU A 180 -25.23 -24.72 -27.71
N PHE A 181 -24.15 -25.05 -28.42
CA PHE A 181 -22.81 -24.47 -28.23
C PHE A 181 -22.20 -24.11 -29.58
N VAL A 182 -21.59 -22.93 -29.65
CA VAL A 182 -20.81 -22.52 -30.82
C VAL A 182 -19.62 -21.67 -30.40
N ASP A 183 -18.46 -21.91 -30.98
CA ASP A 183 -17.34 -20.97 -30.96
C ASP A 183 -17.51 -20.00 -32.14
N LEU A 184 -17.67 -18.72 -31.82
CA LEU A 184 -17.87 -17.67 -32.81
C LEU A 184 -16.58 -17.17 -33.45
N ASN A 185 -15.42 -17.73 -33.05
CA ASN A 185 -14.08 -17.40 -33.56
C ASN A 185 -13.78 -15.89 -33.57
N GLY A 186 -14.28 -15.15 -32.60
CA GLY A 186 -14.20 -13.69 -32.55
C GLY A 186 -12.80 -13.11 -32.46
N ALA A 187 -11.80 -13.93 -32.23
CA ALA A 187 -10.39 -13.55 -32.19
C ALA A 187 -9.65 -13.84 -33.50
N GLU A 188 -10.28 -14.49 -34.46
CA GLU A 188 -9.67 -14.84 -35.73
C GLU A 188 -9.92 -13.78 -36.82
N GLU A 189 -9.14 -13.81 -37.90
CA GLU A 189 -9.31 -12.89 -39.02
C GLU A 189 -10.70 -13.02 -39.68
N ARG A 190 -11.34 -14.18 -39.54
CA ARG A 190 -12.67 -14.48 -40.06
C ARG A 190 -13.54 -15.07 -38.96
N PRO A 191 -14.31 -14.22 -38.26
CA PRO A 191 -15.32 -14.69 -37.32
C PRO A 191 -16.37 -15.57 -38.00
N ALA A 192 -17.00 -16.48 -37.23
CA ALA A 192 -18.06 -17.33 -37.74
C ALA A 192 -19.21 -16.50 -38.33
N ALA A 193 -19.65 -16.85 -39.52
CA ALA A 193 -20.75 -16.15 -40.17
C ALA A 193 -22.07 -16.46 -39.45
N VAL A 194 -22.78 -15.44 -39.04
CA VAL A 194 -24.04 -15.55 -38.28
C VAL A 194 -25.08 -16.42 -38.98
N GLY A 195 -25.18 -16.29 -40.31
CA GLY A 195 -26.11 -17.09 -41.12
C GLY A 195 -25.83 -18.59 -41.05
N ASP A 196 -24.54 -19.01 -41.03
CA ASP A 196 -24.16 -20.42 -40.94
C ASP A 196 -24.47 -20.99 -39.54
N VAL A 197 -24.13 -20.25 -38.49
CA VAL A 197 -24.44 -20.61 -37.09
C VAL A 197 -25.95 -20.78 -36.88
N LEU A 198 -26.77 -19.85 -37.39
CA LEU A 198 -28.22 -19.96 -37.36
C LEU A 198 -28.73 -21.20 -38.11
N GLY A 199 -28.14 -21.51 -39.27
CA GLY A 199 -28.47 -22.72 -40.03
C GLY A 199 -28.26 -24.00 -39.20
N ASP A 200 -27.08 -24.07 -38.55
CA ASP A 200 -26.73 -25.21 -37.71
C ASP A 200 -27.61 -25.31 -36.45
N PHE A 201 -27.95 -24.19 -35.81
CA PHE A 201 -28.87 -24.16 -34.68
C PHE A 201 -30.30 -24.61 -35.06
N LEU A 202 -30.79 -24.17 -36.20
CA LEU A 202 -32.10 -24.60 -36.71
C LEU A 202 -32.13 -26.10 -37.02
N VAL A 203 -31.09 -26.66 -37.61
CA VAL A 203 -30.97 -28.11 -37.83
C VAL A 203 -30.95 -28.86 -36.49
N ALA A 204 -30.17 -28.38 -35.51
CA ALA A 204 -30.08 -28.98 -34.20
C ALA A 204 -31.42 -28.98 -33.45
N LEU A 205 -32.23 -27.93 -33.65
CA LEU A 205 -33.60 -27.83 -33.10
C LEU A 205 -34.63 -28.65 -33.85
N GLY A 206 -34.19 -29.40 -34.88
CA GLY A 206 -35.06 -30.34 -35.62
C GLY A 206 -35.73 -29.73 -36.85
N VAL A 207 -35.32 -28.55 -37.32
CA VAL A 207 -35.86 -27.98 -38.57
C VAL A 207 -35.22 -28.67 -39.77
N PRO A 208 -36.01 -29.21 -40.68
CA PRO A 208 -35.49 -29.86 -41.89
C PRO A 208 -34.72 -28.83 -42.77
N ARG A 209 -33.54 -29.21 -43.26
CA ARG A 209 -32.67 -28.33 -44.06
C ARG A 209 -33.41 -27.59 -45.18
N GLY A 210 -34.35 -28.28 -45.86
CA GLY A 210 -35.11 -27.66 -46.97
C GLY A 210 -36.17 -26.63 -46.54
N ARG A 211 -36.36 -26.40 -45.23
CA ARG A 211 -37.22 -25.34 -44.66
C ARG A 211 -36.47 -24.19 -44.04
N ILE A 212 -35.14 -24.22 -44.07
CA ILE A 212 -34.29 -23.17 -43.53
C ILE A 212 -34.14 -22.13 -44.62
N PRO A 213 -34.42 -20.83 -44.39
CA PRO A 213 -34.24 -19.73 -45.33
C PRO A 213 -32.77 -19.59 -45.77
N ASP A 214 -32.57 -19.15 -46.99
CA ASP A 214 -31.22 -18.89 -47.53
C ASP A 214 -30.60 -17.61 -46.94
N ASP A 215 -31.43 -16.62 -46.59
CA ASP A 215 -30.99 -15.34 -46.05
C ASP A 215 -30.88 -15.33 -44.49
N GLU A 216 -29.91 -14.57 -44.00
CA GLU A 216 -29.63 -14.44 -42.54
C GLU A 216 -30.84 -13.91 -41.77
N ALA A 217 -31.54 -12.90 -42.29
CA ALA A 217 -32.69 -12.31 -41.64
C ALA A 217 -33.86 -13.32 -41.52
N GLY A 218 -34.06 -14.16 -42.51
CA GLY A 218 -35.03 -15.26 -42.50
C GLY A 218 -34.66 -16.29 -41.45
N ARG A 219 -33.38 -16.69 -41.39
CA ARG A 219 -32.87 -17.64 -40.39
C ARG A 219 -33.02 -17.10 -38.96
N THR A 220 -32.71 -15.82 -38.74
CA THR A 220 -32.91 -15.15 -37.45
C THR A 220 -34.38 -15.18 -37.01
N ARG A 221 -35.31 -14.82 -37.89
CA ARG A 221 -36.78 -14.89 -37.57
C ARG A 221 -37.24 -16.32 -37.26
N GLN A 222 -36.81 -17.30 -38.02
CA GLN A 222 -37.15 -18.67 -37.80
C GLN A 222 -36.57 -19.20 -36.49
N PHE A 223 -35.31 -18.91 -36.20
CA PHE A 223 -34.67 -19.29 -34.95
C PHE A 223 -35.40 -18.73 -33.72
N ARG A 224 -35.80 -17.46 -33.78
CA ARG A 224 -36.64 -16.84 -32.72
C ARG A 224 -37.97 -17.52 -32.56
N THR A 225 -38.61 -17.95 -33.65
CA THR A 225 -39.90 -18.69 -33.63
C THR A 225 -39.71 -20.07 -33.02
N GLU A 226 -38.69 -20.81 -33.46
CA GLU A 226 -38.46 -22.20 -33.00
C GLU A 226 -37.99 -22.26 -31.53
N SER A 227 -37.35 -21.21 -31.01
CA SER A 227 -36.89 -21.09 -29.62
C SER A 227 -37.91 -20.48 -28.67
N ALA A 228 -39.04 -19.90 -29.17
CA ALA A 228 -39.93 -19.08 -28.36
C ALA A 228 -40.56 -19.84 -27.19
N ASP A 229 -41.02 -21.07 -27.42
CA ASP A 229 -41.74 -21.91 -26.45
C ASP A 229 -40.83 -23.01 -25.85
N ARG A 230 -39.53 -22.98 -26.10
CA ARG A 230 -38.57 -23.99 -25.62
C ARG A 230 -37.71 -23.45 -24.47
N ARG A 231 -37.22 -24.36 -23.65
CA ARG A 231 -36.22 -24.11 -22.60
C ARG A 231 -34.86 -24.58 -23.09
N VAL A 232 -34.20 -23.78 -23.88
CA VAL A 232 -32.91 -24.09 -24.48
C VAL A 232 -31.81 -23.20 -23.85
N LEU A 233 -30.71 -23.81 -23.50
CA LEU A 233 -29.48 -23.08 -23.11
C LEU A 233 -28.60 -22.88 -24.33
N ILE A 234 -28.18 -21.67 -24.58
CA ILE A 234 -27.35 -21.30 -25.70
C ILE A 234 -26.02 -20.78 -25.17
N VAL A 235 -24.91 -21.34 -25.62
CA VAL A 235 -23.55 -20.89 -25.28
C VAL A 235 -22.89 -20.34 -26.53
N LEU A 236 -22.60 -19.02 -26.51
CA LEU A 236 -21.92 -18.30 -27.55
C LEU A 236 -20.50 -17.99 -27.05
N ASP A 237 -19.55 -18.87 -27.40
CA ASP A 237 -18.15 -18.70 -26.96
C ASP A 237 -17.40 -17.77 -27.93
N ASN A 238 -16.50 -16.93 -27.38
CA ASN A 238 -15.58 -16.08 -28.11
C ASN A 238 -16.27 -15.11 -29.10
N ALA A 239 -17.30 -14.38 -28.65
CA ALA A 239 -18.02 -13.40 -29.45
C ALA A 239 -17.15 -12.19 -29.82
N ALA A 240 -17.21 -11.76 -31.09
CA ALA A 240 -16.46 -10.64 -31.64
C ALA A 240 -17.18 -9.30 -31.50
N SER A 241 -18.50 -9.26 -31.63
CA SER A 241 -19.30 -8.04 -31.63
C SER A 241 -20.71 -8.25 -31.10
N GLU A 242 -21.33 -7.14 -30.70
CA GLU A 242 -22.72 -7.09 -30.24
C GLU A 242 -23.72 -7.46 -31.36
N GLN A 243 -23.41 -7.07 -32.60
CA GLN A 243 -24.23 -7.43 -33.77
C GLN A 243 -24.29 -8.95 -33.99
N GLN A 244 -23.13 -9.64 -33.84
CA GLN A 244 -23.05 -11.09 -33.94
C GLN A 244 -23.95 -11.77 -32.89
N VAL A 245 -23.89 -11.32 -31.65
CA VAL A 245 -24.71 -11.84 -30.54
C VAL A 245 -26.20 -11.55 -30.72
N GLY A 246 -26.56 -10.31 -31.10
CA GLY A 246 -27.94 -9.87 -31.22
C GLY A 246 -28.78 -10.70 -32.20
N ALA A 247 -28.15 -11.17 -33.27
CA ALA A 247 -28.81 -12.04 -34.25
C ALA A 247 -29.02 -13.49 -33.72
N LEU A 248 -28.16 -13.95 -32.82
CA LEU A 248 -28.18 -15.28 -32.21
C LEU A 248 -29.01 -15.35 -30.91
N THR A 249 -29.63 -14.24 -30.51
CA THR A 249 -30.47 -14.18 -29.29
C THR A 249 -31.85 -14.75 -29.60
N PRO A 250 -32.36 -15.71 -28.77
CA PRO A 250 -33.65 -16.37 -28.94
C PRO A 250 -34.84 -15.41 -28.73
N GLY A 251 -36.03 -15.81 -29.18
CA GLY A 251 -37.24 -14.99 -29.04
C GLY A 251 -38.01 -15.18 -27.74
N GLY A 252 -37.74 -16.27 -27.00
CA GLY A 252 -38.49 -16.65 -25.80
C GLY A 252 -37.77 -16.31 -24.48
N SER A 253 -38.52 -15.92 -23.47
CA SER A 253 -37.99 -15.67 -22.12
C SER A 253 -37.65 -16.97 -21.35
N SER A 254 -37.95 -18.13 -21.92
CA SER A 254 -37.63 -19.43 -21.33
C SER A 254 -36.23 -19.95 -21.66
N CYS A 255 -35.56 -19.37 -22.65
CA CYS A 255 -34.17 -19.67 -23.00
C CYS A 255 -33.19 -18.86 -22.14
N ALA A 256 -31.96 -19.35 -22.03
CA ALA A 256 -30.85 -18.59 -21.50
C ALA A 256 -29.67 -18.55 -22.48
N VAL A 257 -28.94 -17.46 -22.52
CA VAL A 257 -27.77 -17.26 -23.36
C VAL A 257 -26.57 -16.91 -22.48
N LEU A 258 -25.55 -17.76 -22.53
CA LEU A 258 -24.24 -17.50 -21.90
C LEU A 258 -23.23 -17.11 -22.98
N ILE A 259 -22.62 -15.96 -22.82
CA ILE A 259 -21.73 -15.39 -23.82
C ILE A 259 -20.35 -15.24 -23.22
N THR A 260 -19.31 -15.59 -23.97
CA THR A 260 -17.96 -15.16 -23.62
C THR A 260 -17.41 -14.22 -24.65
N SER A 261 -16.67 -13.22 -24.20
CA SER A 261 -15.97 -12.29 -25.11
C SER A 261 -14.64 -11.83 -24.52
N ARG A 262 -13.69 -11.49 -25.37
CA ARG A 262 -12.48 -10.77 -24.98
C ARG A 262 -12.71 -9.28 -24.83
N GLN A 263 -13.80 -8.78 -25.38
CA GLN A 263 -14.25 -7.38 -25.30
C GLN A 263 -15.38 -7.23 -24.29
N VAL A 264 -15.55 -6.02 -23.79
CA VAL A 264 -16.59 -5.73 -22.78
C VAL A 264 -17.99 -5.76 -23.36
N LEU A 265 -18.17 -5.58 -24.70
CA LEU A 265 -19.47 -5.48 -25.41
C LEU A 265 -20.43 -4.57 -24.64
N ALA A 266 -20.04 -3.29 -24.50
CA ALA A 266 -20.63 -2.37 -23.53
C ALA A 266 -22.11 -2.05 -23.78
N THR A 267 -22.55 -1.99 -25.08
CA THR A 267 -23.92 -1.66 -25.47
C THR A 267 -24.85 -2.87 -25.55
N LEU A 268 -24.29 -4.11 -25.38
CA LEU A 268 -25.11 -5.32 -25.37
C LEU A 268 -26.02 -5.32 -24.14
N ALA A 269 -27.33 -5.45 -24.38
CA ALA A 269 -28.31 -5.63 -23.32
C ALA A 269 -28.16 -7.01 -22.68
N VAL A 270 -27.70 -7.06 -21.44
CA VAL A 270 -27.46 -8.28 -20.66
C VAL A 270 -28.06 -8.16 -19.26
N ASP A 271 -28.55 -9.26 -18.71
CA ASP A 271 -29.06 -9.32 -17.34
C ASP A 271 -27.95 -9.44 -16.30
N GLU A 272 -26.85 -10.08 -16.68
CA GLU A 272 -25.67 -10.22 -15.83
C GLU A 272 -24.39 -10.03 -16.65
N ARG A 273 -23.47 -9.22 -16.10
CA ARG A 273 -22.15 -8.98 -16.68
C ARG A 273 -21.08 -9.36 -15.68
N VAL A 274 -20.28 -10.36 -16.01
CA VAL A 274 -19.22 -10.89 -15.16
C VAL A 274 -17.87 -10.63 -15.77
N ALA A 275 -17.11 -9.69 -15.16
CA ALA A 275 -15.70 -9.50 -15.48
C ALA A 275 -14.87 -10.51 -14.69
N LEU A 276 -14.05 -11.32 -15.38
CA LEU A 276 -13.17 -12.28 -14.70
C LEU A 276 -11.81 -11.64 -14.38
N PRO A 277 -11.47 -11.45 -13.08
CA PRO A 277 -10.13 -11.05 -12.68
C PRO A 277 -9.16 -12.25 -12.74
N GLY A 278 -7.86 -12.02 -12.50
CA GLY A 278 -6.90 -13.10 -12.23
C GLY A 278 -7.34 -13.96 -11.05
N LEU A 279 -6.87 -15.20 -10.97
CA LEU A 279 -7.07 -16.03 -9.79
C LEU A 279 -6.33 -15.40 -8.61
N ASP A 280 -6.92 -15.45 -7.42
CA ASP A 280 -6.22 -15.11 -6.18
C ASP A 280 -5.06 -16.10 -5.92
N GLU A 281 -4.12 -15.70 -5.07
CA GLU A 281 -2.91 -16.46 -4.82
C GLU A 281 -3.18 -17.88 -4.32
N GLY A 282 -4.15 -18.08 -3.43
CA GLY A 282 -4.51 -19.39 -2.89
C GLY A 282 -5.07 -20.32 -3.97
N THR A 283 -6.01 -19.82 -4.75
CA THR A 283 -6.60 -20.56 -5.88
C THR A 283 -5.57 -20.86 -6.97
N ALA A 284 -4.69 -19.90 -7.28
CA ALA A 284 -3.61 -20.07 -8.24
C ALA A 284 -2.58 -21.12 -7.76
N TRP A 285 -2.25 -21.12 -6.48
CA TRP A 285 -1.42 -22.13 -5.83
C TRP A 285 -2.02 -23.53 -5.95
N ASP A 286 -3.31 -23.68 -5.64
CA ASP A 286 -4.01 -24.95 -5.74
C ASP A 286 -4.06 -25.49 -7.17
N LEU A 287 -4.25 -24.62 -8.16
CA LEU A 287 -4.21 -24.99 -9.57
C LEU A 287 -2.81 -25.46 -9.97
N LEU A 288 -1.76 -24.76 -9.59
CA LEU A 288 -0.37 -25.15 -9.87
C LEU A 288 -0.02 -26.51 -9.27
N ARG A 289 -0.39 -26.74 -8.00
CA ARG A 289 -0.18 -28.01 -7.30
C ARG A 289 -0.91 -29.18 -7.96
N ARG A 290 -2.16 -28.96 -8.35
CA ARG A 290 -2.98 -29.99 -8.99
C ARG A 290 -2.41 -30.45 -10.32
N ILE A 291 -1.82 -29.54 -11.10
CA ILE A 291 -1.29 -29.84 -12.44
C ILE A 291 0.20 -30.23 -12.38
N GLY A 292 1.00 -29.54 -11.55
CA GLY A 292 2.46 -29.70 -11.48
C GLY A 292 2.94 -30.85 -10.60
N GLY A 293 2.02 -31.48 -9.85
CA GLY A 293 2.31 -32.48 -8.82
C GLY A 293 2.49 -31.83 -7.44
N GLY A 294 1.51 -32.10 -6.52
CA GLY A 294 1.45 -31.44 -5.21
C GLY A 294 2.74 -31.57 -4.40
N ASP A 295 3.23 -32.81 -4.22
CA ASP A 295 4.44 -33.09 -3.43
C ASP A 295 5.65 -32.29 -3.94
N ARG A 296 5.80 -32.17 -5.23
CA ARG A 296 6.91 -31.50 -5.88
C ARG A 296 6.88 -29.97 -5.72
N VAL A 297 5.69 -29.39 -5.79
CA VAL A 297 5.52 -27.95 -5.57
C VAL A 297 5.71 -27.63 -4.08
N ASP A 298 5.32 -28.54 -3.20
CA ASP A 298 5.46 -28.43 -1.75
C ASP A 298 6.91 -28.67 -1.27
N GLU A 299 7.79 -29.29 -2.07
CA GLU A 299 9.23 -29.42 -1.78
C GLU A 299 9.95 -28.06 -1.72
N ASP A 300 9.50 -27.08 -2.53
CA ASP A 300 10.06 -25.72 -2.57
C ASP A 300 8.90 -24.69 -2.61
N PRO A 301 8.26 -24.43 -1.46
CA PRO A 301 7.07 -23.57 -1.41
C PRO A 301 7.36 -22.12 -1.77
N GLU A 302 8.58 -21.64 -1.54
CA GLU A 302 8.98 -20.27 -1.87
C GLU A 302 9.06 -20.10 -3.39
N ALA A 303 9.79 -20.99 -4.07
CA ALA A 303 9.85 -20.98 -5.53
C ALA A 303 8.49 -21.24 -6.17
N GLY A 304 7.65 -22.08 -5.56
CA GLY A 304 6.27 -22.30 -6.02
C GLY A 304 5.42 -21.05 -5.95
N ARG A 305 5.52 -20.24 -4.87
CA ARG A 305 4.86 -18.93 -4.79
C ARG A 305 5.39 -17.94 -5.82
N ASP A 306 6.69 -17.96 -6.09
CA ASP A 306 7.28 -17.15 -7.15
C ASP A 306 6.70 -17.52 -8.52
N VAL A 307 6.55 -18.81 -8.84
CA VAL A 307 5.88 -19.24 -10.07
C VAL A 307 4.44 -18.71 -10.14
N VAL A 308 3.68 -18.82 -9.05
CA VAL A 308 2.30 -18.29 -9.00
C VAL A 308 2.29 -16.78 -9.26
N ARG A 309 3.13 -16.03 -8.57
CA ARG A 309 3.25 -14.56 -8.72
C ARG A 309 3.63 -14.17 -10.16
N LEU A 310 4.64 -14.84 -10.73
CA LEU A 310 5.14 -14.56 -12.09
C LEU A 310 4.14 -14.97 -13.20
N CYS A 311 3.26 -15.94 -12.92
CA CYS A 311 2.11 -16.27 -13.79
C CYS A 311 0.95 -15.29 -13.64
N GLY A 312 0.96 -14.44 -12.61
CA GLY A 312 0.02 -13.35 -12.38
C GLY A 312 -1.44 -13.77 -12.29
N GLY A 313 -1.73 -14.90 -11.68
CA GLY A 313 -3.09 -15.42 -11.54
C GLY A 313 -3.76 -15.79 -12.87
N LEU A 314 -3.01 -15.84 -14.00
CA LEU A 314 -3.58 -16.23 -15.30
C LEU A 314 -3.66 -17.76 -15.41
N PRO A 315 -4.87 -18.38 -15.47
CA PRO A 315 -5.03 -19.84 -15.49
C PRO A 315 -4.27 -20.53 -16.63
N LEU A 316 -4.21 -19.91 -17.81
CA LEU A 316 -3.44 -20.46 -18.94
C LEU A 316 -1.95 -20.55 -18.63
N ALA A 317 -1.37 -19.51 -18.04
CA ALA A 317 0.04 -19.47 -17.66
C ALA A 317 0.34 -20.53 -16.57
N LEU A 318 -0.52 -20.61 -15.54
CA LEU A 318 -0.40 -21.61 -14.47
C LEU A 318 -0.52 -23.04 -14.99
N ARG A 319 -1.42 -23.29 -15.95
CA ARG A 319 -1.56 -24.60 -16.61
C ARG A 319 -0.32 -24.97 -17.40
N ILE A 320 0.24 -24.04 -18.16
CA ILE A 320 1.48 -24.29 -18.93
C ILE A 320 2.64 -24.53 -17.95
N ALA A 321 2.75 -23.73 -16.89
CA ALA A 321 3.78 -23.87 -15.87
C ALA A 321 3.69 -25.23 -15.16
N GLY A 322 2.50 -25.60 -14.67
CA GLY A 322 2.24 -26.89 -14.03
C GLY A 322 2.51 -28.08 -14.98
N ALA A 323 2.03 -28.00 -16.22
CA ALA A 323 2.26 -29.05 -17.22
C ALA A 323 3.76 -29.21 -17.54
N ARG A 324 4.52 -28.12 -17.63
CA ARG A 324 5.98 -28.17 -17.80
C ARG A 324 6.68 -28.79 -16.58
N LEU A 325 6.28 -28.41 -15.39
CA LEU A 325 6.79 -29.03 -14.16
C LEU A 325 6.51 -30.53 -14.14
N ALA A 326 5.32 -30.97 -14.51
CA ALA A 326 4.95 -32.38 -14.60
C ALA A 326 5.72 -33.14 -15.70
N THR A 327 5.90 -32.51 -16.87
CA THR A 327 6.58 -33.15 -18.05
C THR A 327 8.08 -33.28 -17.87
N PHE A 328 8.71 -32.37 -17.13
CA PHE A 328 10.17 -32.34 -16.94
C PHE A 328 10.54 -32.58 -15.46
N PRO A 329 10.47 -33.79 -14.96
CA PRO A 329 10.66 -34.09 -13.55
C PRO A 329 12.07 -33.80 -13.02
N ALA A 330 13.08 -33.80 -13.87
CA ALA A 330 14.46 -33.46 -13.50
C ALA A 330 14.69 -31.94 -13.24
N ARG A 331 13.76 -31.07 -13.65
CA ARG A 331 13.86 -29.63 -13.49
C ARG A 331 13.27 -29.22 -12.15
N THR A 332 14.04 -28.61 -11.26
CA THR A 332 13.53 -28.12 -9.95
C THR A 332 12.57 -26.95 -10.11
N VAL A 333 11.63 -26.77 -9.16
CA VAL A 333 10.70 -25.63 -9.13
C VAL A 333 11.47 -24.32 -9.07
N GLY A 334 12.54 -24.24 -8.25
CA GLY A 334 13.39 -23.05 -8.15
C GLY A 334 14.14 -22.71 -9.45
N SER A 335 14.56 -23.71 -10.25
CA SER A 335 15.13 -23.45 -11.58
C SER A 335 14.09 -22.90 -12.55
N PHE A 336 12.87 -23.42 -12.48
CA PHE A 336 11.78 -22.96 -13.32
C PHE A 336 11.35 -21.52 -12.95
N ALA A 337 11.26 -21.20 -11.66
CA ALA A 337 10.96 -19.87 -11.15
C ALA A 337 12.01 -18.83 -11.63
N ARG A 338 13.29 -19.18 -11.60
CA ARG A 338 14.36 -18.30 -12.12
C ARG A 338 14.25 -18.02 -13.62
N ASP A 339 13.90 -19.02 -14.43
CA ASP A 339 13.67 -18.81 -15.85
C ASP A 339 12.42 -17.96 -16.14
N LEU A 340 11.40 -18.06 -15.27
CA LEU A 340 10.22 -17.18 -15.33
C LEU A 340 10.52 -15.75 -14.85
N ALA A 341 11.47 -15.56 -13.95
CA ALA A 341 11.89 -14.25 -13.48
C ALA A 341 12.65 -13.45 -14.54
N ASP A 342 13.24 -14.12 -15.54
CA ASP A 342 13.87 -13.47 -16.68
C ASP A 342 12.79 -12.94 -17.64
N ASP A 343 12.64 -11.62 -17.70
CA ASP A 343 11.65 -10.94 -18.54
C ASP A 343 11.73 -11.32 -20.03
N HIS A 344 12.93 -11.55 -20.56
CA HIS A 344 13.15 -11.93 -21.96
C HIS A 344 12.75 -13.37 -22.26
N ARG A 345 12.78 -14.26 -21.28
CA ARG A 345 12.51 -15.69 -21.45
C ARG A 345 11.11 -16.10 -20.97
N ARG A 346 10.46 -15.25 -20.18
CA ARG A 346 9.19 -15.58 -19.51
C ARG A 346 8.12 -16.10 -20.45
N LEU A 347 7.85 -15.39 -21.54
CA LEU A 347 6.83 -15.79 -22.50
C LEU A 347 7.24 -17.02 -23.33
N ASP A 348 8.53 -17.25 -23.57
CA ASP A 348 9.04 -18.47 -24.21
C ASP A 348 8.83 -19.68 -23.30
N VAL A 349 9.08 -19.50 -22.01
CA VAL A 349 8.86 -20.54 -21.00
C VAL A 349 7.36 -20.84 -20.83
N LEU A 350 6.48 -19.87 -21.07
CA LEU A 350 5.02 -20.03 -21.02
C LEU A 350 4.41 -20.44 -22.38
N SER A 351 5.06 -21.39 -23.05
CA SER A 351 4.55 -22.04 -24.27
C SER A 351 4.74 -23.57 -24.17
N LEU A 352 3.74 -24.36 -24.57
CA LEU A 352 3.80 -25.82 -24.59
C LEU A 352 2.85 -26.36 -25.65
N GLY A 353 3.42 -26.99 -26.71
CA GLY A 353 2.67 -27.42 -27.89
C GLY A 353 1.96 -26.23 -28.56
N GLU A 354 0.67 -26.35 -28.82
CA GLU A 354 -0.15 -25.28 -29.42
C GLU A 354 -0.56 -24.19 -28.42
N ARG A 355 -0.35 -24.40 -27.11
CA ARG A 355 -0.71 -23.44 -26.06
C ARG A 355 0.42 -22.44 -25.85
N SER A 356 0.14 -21.16 -26.04
CA SER A 356 1.09 -20.06 -25.84
C SER A 356 0.39 -18.80 -25.32
N VAL A 357 0.88 -18.27 -24.21
CA VAL A 357 0.40 -16.98 -23.68
C VAL A 357 0.69 -15.85 -24.67
N ARG A 358 1.89 -15.89 -25.30
CA ARG A 358 2.28 -14.90 -26.33
C ARG A 358 1.30 -14.86 -27.51
N ALA A 359 0.85 -16.03 -28.02
CA ALA A 359 -0.09 -16.07 -29.14
C ALA A 359 -1.44 -15.42 -28.80
N VAL A 360 -1.89 -15.61 -27.57
CA VAL A 360 -3.14 -14.96 -27.09
C VAL A 360 -3.03 -13.44 -27.05
N PHE A 361 -1.91 -12.91 -26.55
CA PHE A 361 -1.69 -11.45 -26.53
C PHE A 361 -1.47 -10.88 -27.91
N LEU A 362 -0.77 -11.61 -28.79
CA LEU A 362 -0.51 -11.20 -30.17
C LEU A 362 -1.82 -11.01 -30.96
N ALA A 363 -2.77 -11.93 -30.81
CA ALA A 363 -4.08 -11.82 -31.47
C ALA A 363 -4.84 -10.55 -31.01
N CYS A 364 -4.82 -10.22 -29.72
CA CYS A 364 -5.42 -8.98 -29.21
C CYS A 364 -4.70 -7.73 -29.73
N TYR A 365 -3.36 -7.74 -29.75
CA TYR A 365 -2.53 -6.64 -30.19
C TYR A 365 -2.67 -6.36 -31.70
N GLN A 366 -2.74 -7.40 -32.53
CA GLN A 366 -2.90 -7.26 -34.00
C GLN A 366 -4.25 -6.63 -34.36
N ALA A 367 -5.29 -6.89 -33.57
CA ALA A 367 -6.63 -6.33 -33.80
C ALA A 367 -6.73 -4.82 -33.47
N LEU A 368 -5.74 -4.25 -32.74
CA LEU A 368 -5.74 -2.85 -32.39
C LEU A 368 -5.42 -1.91 -33.57
N PRO A 369 -5.99 -0.70 -33.62
CA PRO A 369 -5.53 0.39 -34.48
C PRO A 369 -4.06 0.74 -34.23
N SER A 370 -3.43 1.38 -35.23
CA SER A 370 -1.98 1.69 -35.19
C SER A 370 -1.59 2.55 -33.98
N LEU A 371 -2.39 3.55 -33.63
CA LEU A 371 -2.14 4.45 -32.50
C LEU A 371 -2.23 3.69 -31.15
N GLN A 372 -3.22 2.83 -30.99
CA GLN A 372 -3.38 2.01 -29.77
C GLN A 372 -2.24 0.97 -29.65
N ARG A 373 -1.75 0.41 -30.76
CA ARG A 373 -0.55 -0.43 -30.76
C ARG A 373 0.70 0.34 -30.30
N CYS A 374 0.85 1.59 -30.76
CA CYS A 374 1.92 2.48 -30.32
C CYS A 374 1.79 2.77 -28.83
N ALA A 375 0.60 3.16 -28.36
CA ALA A 375 0.30 3.39 -26.94
C ALA A 375 0.71 2.18 -26.07
N PHE A 376 0.28 0.98 -26.46
CA PHE A 376 0.59 -0.24 -25.72
C PHE A 376 2.11 -0.46 -25.59
N ARG A 377 2.89 -0.27 -26.66
CA ARG A 377 4.35 -0.40 -26.62
C ARG A 377 5.01 0.63 -25.69
N LEU A 378 4.57 1.88 -25.76
CA LEU A 378 5.15 2.99 -25.01
C LEU A 378 4.85 2.92 -23.50
N LEU A 379 3.73 2.31 -23.10
CA LEU A 379 3.38 2.13 -21.68
C LEU A 379 4.39 1.27 -20.90
N SER A 380 5.20 0.46 -21.56
CA SER A 380 6.26 -0.33 -20.92
C SER A 380 7.64 0.31 -20.99
N ALA A 381 7.76 1.50 -21.58
CA ALA A 381 9.06 2.17 -21.81
C ALA A 381 9.68 2.69 -20.49
N LEU A 382 8.85 3.02 -19.50
CA LEU A 382 9.29 3.37 -18.16
C LEU A 382 9.01 2.20 -17.21
N ASP A 383 10.02 1.81 -16.43
CA ASP A 383 9.90 0.66 -15.51
C ASP A 383 9.25 1.11 -14.19
N THR A 384 7.93 1.22 -14.21
CA THR A 384 7.10 1.64 -13.08
C THR A 384 5.92 0.69 -12.91
N PRO A 385 5.40 0.48 -11.69
CA PRO A 385 4.24 -0.38 -11.46
C PRO A 385 3.00 0.05 -12.26
N ASP A 386 2.75 1.35 -12.30
CA ASP A 386 1.64 1.97 -13.01
C ASP A 386 2.02 3.37 -13.53
N LEU A 387 1.15 3.94 -14.36
CA LEU A 387 1.27 5.30 -14.86
C LEU A 387 -0.07 6.03 -14.65
N PRO A 388 -0.06 7.35 -14.35
CA PRO A 388 -1.29 8.12 -14.39
C PRO A 388 -1.89 8.11 -15.80
N ALA A 389 -3.21 8.14 -15.93
CA ALA A 389 -3.87 8.08 -17.24
C ALA A 389 -3.41 9.21 -18.17
N TRP A 390 -3.24 10.41 -17.62
CA TRP A 390 -2.78 11.58 -18.37
C TRP A 390 -1.39 11.42 -19.03
N ALA A 391 -0.55 10.49 -18.49
CA ALA A 391 0.79 10.23 -19.05
C ALA A 391 0.74 9.74 -20.50
N LEU A 392 -0.39 9.20 -20.94
CA LEU A 392 -0.53 8.68 -22.30
C LEU A 392 -0.53 9.80 -23.35
N SER A 393 -1.08 10.98 -23.05
CA SER A 393 -1.07 12.14 -23.93
C SER A 393 0.36 12.59 -24.28
N PRO A 394 1.26 12.92 -23.35
CA PRO A 394 2.65 13.27 -23.69
C PRO A 394 3.44 12.09 -24.28
N LEU A 395 3.20 10.84 -23.86
CA LEU A 395 3.85 9.68 -24.47
C LEU A 395 3.55 9.59 -25.96
N LEU A 396 2.29 9.69 -26.35
CA LEU A 396 1.86 9.63 -27.75
C LEU A 396 2.13 10.95 -28.51
N GLY A 397 2.19 12.06 -27.80
CA GLY A 397 2.29 13.40 -28.40
C GLY A 397 0.97 13.81 -29.08
N VAL A 398 -0.16 13.42 -28.50
CA VAL A 398 -1.53 13.75 -28.93
C VAL A 398 -2.25 14.54 -27.84
N ASP A 399 -3.40 15.11 -28.18
CA ASP A 399 -4.28 15.77 -27.22
C ASP A 399 -4.88 14.78 -26.21
N PRO A 400 -5.36 15.25 -25.05
CA PRO A 400 -5.91 14.38 -24.00
C PRO A 400 -7.08 13.51 -24.47
N ASP A 401 -8.03 14.06 -25.23
CA ASP A 401 -9.22 13.33 -25.70
C ASP A 401 -8.82 12.13 -26.57
N THR A 402 -7.87 12.33 -27.51
CA THR A 402 -7.32 11.25 -28.32
C THR A 402 -6.58 10.21 -27.49
N ALA A 403 -5.88 10.62 -26.42
CA ALA A 403 -5.20 9.70 -25.50
C ALA A 403 -6.21 8.86 -24.71
N ASP A 404 -7.31 9.45 -24.26
CA ASP A 404 -8.38 8.75 -23.54
C ASP A 404 -9.08 7.73 -24.43
N GLU A 405 -9.40 8.08 -25.70
CA GLU A 405 -9.93 7.11 -26.67
C GLU A 405 -8.97 5.93 -26.89
N CYS A 406 -7.66 6.19 -26.93
CA CYS A 406 -6.66 5.14 -27.02
C CYS A 406 -6.64 4.24 -25.78
N LEU A 407 -6.75 4.82 -24.59
CA LEU A 407 -6.81 4.09 -23.33
C LEU A 407 -8.06 3.22 -23.27
N GLU A 408 -9.23 3.77 -23.61
CA GLU A 408 -10.47 3.00 -23.66
C GLU A 408 -10.35 1.79 -24.59
N GLY A 409 -9.78 1.97 -25.78
CA GLY A 409 -9.55 0.87 -26.72
C GLY A 409 -8.65 -0.22 -26.15
N LEU A 410 -7.62 0.12 -25.41
CA LEU A 410 -6.74 -0.84 -24.73
C LEU A 410 -7.42 -1.56 -23.57
N LEU A 411 -8.27 -0.86 -22.82
CA LEU A 411 -9.09 -1.42 -21.73
C LEU A 411 -10.12 -2.41 -22.26
N LEU A 412 -10.78 -2.08 -23.39
CA LEU A 412 -11.79 -2.94 -24.01
C LEU A 412 -11.25 -4.31 -24.42
N VAL A 413 -9.99 -4.39 -24.81
CA VAL A 413 -9.32 -5.67 -25.17
C VAL A 413 -8.52 -6.29 -24.03
N HIS A 414 -8.59 -5.71 -22.83
CA HIS A 414 -7.92 -6.17 -21.62
C HIS A 414 -6.38 -6.30 -21.71
N LEU A 415 -5.73 -5.52 -22.55
CA LEU A 415 -4.27 -5.44 -22.59
C LEU A 415 -3.70 -4.54 -21.50
N VAL A 416 -4.49 -3.61 -21.01
CA VAL A 416 -4.20 -2.81 -19.82
C VAL A 416 -5.37 -2.88 -18.84
N GLN A 417 -5.12 -2.49 -17.61
CA GLN A 417 -6.13 -2.35 -16.57
C GLN A 417 -6.15 -0.91 -16.08
N ALA A 418 -7.32 -0.42 -15.67
CA ALA A 418 -7.46 0.84 -14.99
C ALA A 418 -7.71 0.60 -13.50
N ARG A 419 -7.01 1.35 -12.65
CA ARG A 419 -7.21 1.37 -11.20
C ARG A 419 -7.45 2.81 -10.76
N ARG A 420 -8.29 3.01 -9.79
CA ARG A 420 -8.40 4.31 -9.12
C ARG A 420 -7.20 4.48 -8.20
N GLY A 421 -6.44 5.55 -8.38
CA GLY A 421 -5.36 5.93 -7.49
C GLY A 421 -5.88 6.40 -6.12
N GLU A 422 -5.02 6.45 -5.13
CA GLU A 422 -5.35 6.89 -3.77
C GLU A 422 -5.85 8.35 -3.75
N THR A 423 -5.33 9.18 -4.63
CA THR A 423 -5.74 10.60 -4.83
C THR A 423 -6.94 10.77 -5.74
N GLY A 424 -7.58 9.68 -6.18
CA GLY A 424 -8.80 9.69 -6.99
C GLY A 424 -8.58 9.67 -8.51
N GLY A 425 -7.38 9.93 -9.01
CA GLY A 425 -7.03 9.87 -10.43
C GLY A 425 -7.03 8.45 -10.99
N GLN A 426 -7.22 8.31 -12.31
CA GLN A 426 -7.14 7.01 -12.98
C GLN A 426 -5.68 6.62 -13.23
N ARG A 427 -5.31 5.35 -12.91
CA ARG A 427 -3.99 4.78 -13.11
C ARG A 427 -4.05 3.63 -14.13
N ILE A 428 -3.10 3.61 -15.05
CA ILE A 428 -2.92 2.54 -16.04
C ILE A 428 -1.97 1.52 -15.47
N VAL A 429 -2.41 0.26 -15.40
CA VAL A 429 -1.61 -0.87 -14.90
C VAL A 429 -1.42 -1.87 -16.03
N LEU A 430 -0.16 -2.24 -16.27
CA LEU A 430 0.20 -3.39 -17.10
C LEU A 430 0.46 -4.58 -16.19
N HIS A 431 -0.29 -5.65 -16.38
CA HIS A 431 0.01 -6.92 -15.73
C HIS A 431 1.40 -7.44 -16.18
N ASP A 432 2.16 -8.10 -15.30
CA ASP A 432 3.54 -8.52 -15.58
C ASP A 432 3.71 -9.25 -16.93
N LEU A 433 2.77 -10.15 -17.26
CA LEU A 433 2.81 -10.86 -18.55
C LEU A 433 2.53 -9.95 -19.75
N THR A 434 1.58 -9.01 -19.61
CA THR A 434 1.30 -8.03 -20.69
C THR A 434 2.40 -6.98 -20.78
N ARG A 435 3.06 -6.65 -19.66
CA ARG A 435 4.24 -5.78 -19.62
C ARG A 435 5.41 -6.42 -20.36
N GLY A 436 5.69 -7.70 -20.08
CA GLY A 436 6.72 -8.46 -20.82
C GLY A 436 6.44 -8.51 -22.31
N PHE A 437 5.18 -8.76 -22.70
CA PHE A 437 4.78 -8.74 -24.11
C PHE A 437 4.90 -7.34 -24.74
N SER A 438 4.53 -6.29 -24.02
CA SER A 438 4.70 -4.90 -24.47
C SER A 438 6.18 -4.55 -24.70
N LYS A 439 7.07 -4.94 -23.77
CA LYS A 439 8.54 -4.76 -23.91
C LYS A 439 9.07 -5.49 -25.16
N GLU A 440 8.62 -6.74 -25.43
CA GLU A 440 9.00 -7.47 -26.67
C GLU A 440 8.56 -6.70 -27.92
N ARG A 441 7.33 -6.20 -27.94
CA ARG A 441 6.82 -5.42 -29.11
C ARG A 441 7.51 -4.05 -29.25
N ALA A 442 7.91 -3.43 -28.14
CA ALA A 442 8.69 -2.19 -28.14
C ALA A 442 10.09 -2.40 -28.72
N ALA A 443 10.76 -3.51 -28.39
CA ALA A 443 12.10 -3.83 -28.86
C ALA A 443 12.18 -4.04 -30.40
N GLU A 444 11.06 -4.27 -31.07
CA GLU A 444 11.00 -4.40 -32.55
C GLU A 444 11.01 -3.04 -33.26
N GLN A 445 10.88 -1.94 -32.50
CA GLN A 445 10.83 -0.59 -33.08
C GLN A 445 12.17 0.15 -32.88
N PRO A 446 12.44 1.18 -33.69
CA PRO A 446 13.62 2.02 -33.50
C PRO A 446 13.62 2.67 -32.10
N ALA A 447 14.75 2.60 -31.41
CA ALA A 447 14.89 3.16 -30.07
C ALA A 447 14.61 4.67 -30.00
N ASP A 448 14.92 5.42 -31.06
CA ASP A 448 14.76 6.87 -31.12
C ASP A 448 13.29 7.32 -30.97
N GLU A 449 12.33 6.53 -31.45
CA GLU A 449 10.88 6.84 -31.32
C GLU A 449 10.45 6.72 -29.85
N ALA A 450 10.84 5.64 -29.19
CA ALA A 450 10.57 5.42 -27.77
C ALA A 450 11.26 6.47 -26.90
N ASP A 451 12.53 6.78 -27.18
CA ASP A 451 13.29 7.80 -26.47
C ASP A 451 12.63 9.19 -26.58
N SER A 452 12.16 9.55 -27.77
CA SER A 452 11.45 10.80 -27.99
C SER A 452 10.13 10.86 -27.21
N ALA A 453 9.39 9.74 -27.15
CA ALA A 453 8.15 9.63 -26.40
C ALA A 453 8.39 9.75 -24.89
N VAL A 454 9.38 9.04 -24.36
CA VAL A 454 9.73 9.09 -22.93
C VAL A 454 10.23 10.49 -22.55
N ARG A 455 11.06 11.15 -23.36
CA ARG A 455 11.48 12.53 -23.11
C ARG A 455 10.30 13.51 -23.04
N ARG A 456 9.24 13.31 -23.85
CA ARG A 456 8.02 14.11 -23.74
C ARG A 456 7.33 13.89 -22.39
N LEU A 457 7.19 12.64 -21.97
CA LEU A 457 6.61 12.31 -20.67
C LEU A 457 7.42 12.88 -19.51
N LEU A 458 8.75 12.70 -19.51
CA LEU A 458 9.61 13.22 -18.46
C LEU A 458 9.56 14.74 -18.37
N GLY A 459 9.47 15.43 -19.50
CA GLY A 459 9.31 16.89 -19.55
C GLY A 459 7.94 17.34 -18.97
N ALA A 460 6.87 16.57 -19.15
CA ALA A 460 5.58 16.84 -18.54
C ALA A 460 5.56 16.53 -17.04
N LEU A 461 6.17 15.39 -16.63
CA LEU A 461 6.36 15.04 -15.21
C LEU A 461 7.17 16.11 -14.48
N LEU A 462 8.27 16.60 -15.08
CA LEU A 462 9.08 17.67 -14.50
C LEU A 462 8.26 18.96 -14.34
N SER A 463 7.44 19.32 -15.32
CA SER A 463 6.60 20.52 -15.22
C SER A 463 5.54 20.39 -14.12
N ALA A 464 4.92 19.21 -13.97
CA ALA A 464 3.99 18.94 -12.88
C ALA A 464 4.70 18.93 -11.52
N ALA A 465 5.90 18.32 -11.45
CA ALA A 465 6.73 18.34 -10.25
C ALA A 465 7.17 19.76 -9.88
N ASP A 466 7.52 20.60 -10.86
CA ASP A 466 7.87 22.01 -10.61
C ASP A 466 6.66 22.80 -10.04
N ALA A 467 5.46 22.56 -10.54
CA ALA A 467 4.25 23.20 -10.04
C ALA A 467 3.95 22.76 -8.60
N ALA A 468 4.05 21.46 -8.30
CA ALA A 468 3.87 20.92 -6.95
C ALA A 468 4.96 21.38 -5.99
N ASP A 469 6.25 21.37 -6.41
CA ASP A 469 7.37 21.89 -5.63
C ASP A 469 7.23 23.38 -5.30
N ALA A 470 6.66 24.18 -6.21
CA ALA A 470 6.40 25.60 -5.97
C ALA A 470 5.40 25.85 -4.82
N GLN A 471 4.47 24.90 -4.56
CA GLN A 471 3.55 24.96 -3.42
C GLN A 471 4.25 24.60 -2.09
N LEU A 472 5.25 23.71 -2.16
CA LEU A 472 5.95 23.23 -0.96
C LEU A 472 7.14 24.13 -0.61
N ARG A 473 7.75 24.76 -1.61
CA ARG A 473 8.98 25.53 -1.47
C ARG A 473 8.68 27.01 -1.27
N PRO A 474 9.19 27.64 -0.21
CA PRO A 474 9.05 29.09 -0.03
C PRO A 474 9.68 29.86 -1.21
N ALA A 475 9.09 30.98 -1.55
CA ALA A 475 9.61 31.85 -2.62
C ALA A 475 11.08 32.22 -2.38
N GLY A 476 11.93 32.06 -3.38
CA GLY A 476 13.36 32.37 -3.30
C GLY A 476 14.28 31.30 -2.75
N ALA A 477 13.76 30.14 -2.33
CA ALA A 477 14.57 29.06 -1.73
C ALA A 477 15.28 28.15 -2.75
N ARG A 478 15.31 28.47 -4.03
CA ARG A 478 16.02 27.69 -5.06
C ARG A 478 17.50 28.10 -5.13
N HIS A 479 18.38 27.12 -5.02
CA HIS A 479 19.83 27.34 -5.07
C HIS A 479 20.41 27.34 -6.50
N SER A 480 19.72 26.66 -7.43
CA SER A 480 20.12 26.57 -8.85
C SER A 480 18.93 26.81 -9.77
N SER A 481 19.17 27.42 -10.94
CA SER A 481 18.12 27.49 -11.96
C SER A 481 17.96 26.11 -12.60
N ARG A 482 16.73 25.56 -12.55
CA ARG A 482 16.34 24.33 -13.24
C ARG A 482 15.79 24.70 -14.64
N ASP A 483 16.66 25.06 -15.58
CA ASP A 483 16.30 25.55 -16.91
C ASP A 483 16.95 24.74 -18.03
N GLY A 484 17.76 23.73 -17.73
CA GLY A 484 18.46 22.92 -18.72
C GLY A 484 17.53 21.93 -19.44
N ALA A 485 16.61 21.30 -18.72
CA ALA A 485 15.70 20.34 -19.25
C ALA A 485 14.49 20.98 -19.97
N VAL A 486 14.09 20.36 -21.08
CA VAL A 486 12.90 20.80 -21.84
C VAL A 486 11.64 20.43 -21.07
N ARG A 487 10.88 21.43 -20.67
CA ARG A 487 9.59 21.28 -20.02
C ARG A 487 8.46 21.18 -21.05
N ARG A 488 7.44 20.46 -20.70
CA ARG A 488 6.18 20.38 -21.47
C ARG A 488 5.03 20.62 -20.52
N PRO A 489 4.03 21.43 -20.93
CA PRO A 489 2.88 21.67 -20.06
C PRO A 489 2.17 20.34 -19.75
N PRO A 490 1.97 20.01 -18.47
CA PRO A 490 1.15 18.89 -18.08
C PRO A 490 -0.33 19.24 -18.27
N PRO A 491 -1.23 18.26 -18.34
CA PRO A 491 -2.68 18.52 -18.27
C PRO A 491 -3.05 19.22 -16.95
N GLU A 492 -4.13 20.00 -16.95
CA GLU A 492 -4.59 20.74 -15.76
C GLU A 492 -4.80 19.82 -14.55
N GLU A 493 -5.31 18.62 -14.75
CA GLU A 493 -5.53 17.59 -13.73
C GLU A 493 -4.25 17.07 -13.04
N ALA A 494 -3.08 17.30 -13.63
CA ALA A 494 -1.79 16.91 -13.08
C ALA A 494 -1.11 18.04 -12.29
N VAL A 495 -1.73 19.20 -12.15
CA VAL A 495 -1.18 20.40 -11.50
C VAL A 495 -1.81 20.56 -10.12
N ALA A 496 -0.98 20.48 -9.08
CA ALA A 496 -1.42 20.72 -7.71
C ALA A 496 -1.72 22.21 -7.47
N GLY A 497 -2.89 22.51 -6.92
CA GLY A 497 -3.36 23.87 -6.66
C GLY A 497 -2.95 24.41 -5.29
N ASP A 498 -2.66 23.51 -4.32
CA ASP A 498 -2.26 23.89 -2.98
C ASP A 498 -1.22 22.93 -2.37
N VAL A 499 -0.78 23.21 -1.14
CA VAL A 499 0.24 22.41 -0.42
C VAL A 499 -0.22 20.96 -0.19
N TRP A 500 -1.50 20.74 0.05
CA TRP A 500 -2.06 19.41 0.33
C TRP A 500 -2.07 18.55 -0.93
N GLU A 501 -2.58 19.11 -2.00
CA GLU A 501 -2.59 18.46 -3.31
C GLU A 501 -1.16 18.17 -3.79
N ALA A 502 -0.20 19.07 -3.49
CA ALA A 502 1.21 18.87 -3.82
C ALA A 502 1.82 17.66 -3.09
N VAL A 503 1.58 17.53 -1.78
CA VAL A 503 2.07 16.37 -1.00
C VAL A 503 1.44 15.08 -1.52
N GLU A 504 0.12 15.07 -1.74
CA GLU A 504 -0.61 13.90 -2.24
C GLU A 504 -0.17 13.54 -3.68
N TRP A 505 0.05 14.52 -4.52
CA TRP A 505 0.56 14.31 -5.88
C TRP A 505 1.94 13.64 -5.88
N PHE A 506 2.89 14.17 -5.09
CA PHE A 506 4.21 13.54 -4.97
C PHE A 506 4.14 12.13 -4.38
N GLU A 507 3.22 11.86 -3.48
CA GLU A 507 3.02 10.52 -2.94
C GLU A 507 2.50 9.56 -4.01
N ALA A 508 1.50 9.98 -4.78
CA ALA A 508 0.92 9.19 -5.86
C ALA A 508 1.91 8.94 -7.01
N GLU A 509 2.72 9.96 -7.37
CA GLU A 509 3.64 9.88 -8.51
C GLU A 509 5.07 9.47 -8.12
N ARG A 510 5.35 9.23 -6.86
CA ARG A 510 6.70 8.89 -6.36
C ARG A 510 7.37 7.76 -7.14
N ALA A 511 6.66 6.65 -7.37
CA ALA A 511 7.22 5.51 -8.10
C ALA A 511 7.57 5.88 -9.55
N VAL A 512 6.73 6.67 -10.19
CA VAL A 512 6.92 7.14 -11.56
C VAL A 512 8.12 8.10 -11.65
N LEU A 513 8.24 9.03 -10.69
CA LEU A 513 9.34 9.99 -10.65
C LEU A 513 10.68 9.29 -10.38
N VAL A 514 10.73 8.31 -9.46
CA VAL A 514 11.95 7.50 -9.22
C VAL A 514 12.35 6.73 -10.46
N ALA A 515 11.39 6.11 -11.16
CA ALA A 515 11.66 5.42 -12.42
C ALA A 515 12.11 6.40 -13.52
N ALA A 516 11.55 7.62 -13.55
CA ALA A 516 11.95 8.67 -14.47
C ALA A 516 13.41 9.11 -14.26
N VAL A 517 13.85 9.32 -13.00
CA VAL A 517 15.24 9.64 -12.65
C VAL A 517 16.18 8.50 -13.09
N ALA A 518 15.86 7.25 -12.76
CA ALA A 518 16.69 6.10 -13.12
C ALA A 518 16.77 5.92 -14.65
N HIS A 519 15.66 6.11 -15.36
CA HIS A 519 15.61 6.04 -16.82
C HIS A 519 16.44 7.17 -17.47
N ALA A 520 16.26 8.40 -17.00
CA ALA A 520 17.02 9.57 -17.49
C ALA A 520 18.53 9.37 -17.29
N HIS A 521 18.95 8.88 -16.13
CA HIS A 521 20.35 8.55 -15.84
C HIS A 521 20.89 7.48 -16.80
N ALA A 522 20.18 6.35 -16.97
CA ALA A 522 20.58 5.26 -17.85
C ALA A 522 20.70 5.67 -19.34
N ARG A 523 19.93 6.70 -19.76
CA ARG A 523 19.94 7.26 -21.11
C ARG A 523 20.89 8.43 -21.31
N GLY A 524 21.56 8.89 -20.25
CA GLY A 524 22.44 10.06 -20.29
C GLY A 524 21.69 11.38 -20.49
N TRP A 525 20.44 11.47 -20.04
CA TRP A 525 19.65 12.72 -20.05
C TRP A 525 19.85 13.44 -18.72
N TRP A 526 21.06 14.00 -18.58
CA TRP A 526 21.58 14.47 -17.31
C TRP A 526 20.76 15.61 -16.70
N GLU A 527 20.29 16.54 -17.55
CA GLU A 527 19.45 17.67 -17.12
C GLU A 527 18.12 17.16 -16.51
N LEU A 528 17.43 16.24 -17.19
CA LEU A 528 16.19 15.65 -16.67
C LEU A 528 16.44 14.87 -15.38
N CYS A 529 17.54 14.12 -15.30
CA CYS A 529 17.88 13.33 -14.12
C CYS A 529 17.98 14.20 -12.86
N TRP A 530 18.80 15.26 -12.89
CA TRP A 530 19.00 16.05 -11.70
C TRP A 530 17.87 17.02 -11.40
N GLU A 531 17.21 17.59 -12.44
CA GLU A 531 16.12 18.54 -12.24
C GLU A 531 14.85 17.87 -11.66
N ILE A 532 14.52 16.65 -12.09
CA ILE A 532 13.42 15.87 -11.49
C ILE A 532 13.76 15.53 -10.02
N THR A 533 15.02 15.14 -9.75
CA THR A 533 15.46 14.83 -8.38
C THR A 533 15.37 16.05 -7.47
N ASP A 534 15.82 17.24 -7.91
CA ASP A 534 15.70 18.46 -7.12
C ASP A 534 14.22 18.85 -6.89
N ALA A 535 13.37 18.68 -7.91
CA ALA A 535 11.94 18.97 -7.78
C ALA A 535 11.22 18.12 -6.73
N MET A 536 11.65 16.88 -6.54
CA MET A 536 11.02 15.97 -5.56
C MET A 536 11.70 16.01 -4.17
N SER A 537 12.79 16.75 -3.99
CA SER A 537 13.61 16.72 -2.76
C SER A 537 12.81 17.09 -1.51
N ILE A 538 12.07 18.21 -1.54
CA ILE A 538 11.26 18.66 -0.38
C ILE A 538 10.12 17.68 -0.09
N ALA A 539 9.47 17.15 -1.12
CA ALA A 539 8.41 16.17 -0.93
C ALA A 539 8.93 14.88 -0.29
N LEU A 540 10.11 14.39 -0.69
CA LEU A 540 10.76 13.24 -0.07
C LEU A 540 11.13 13.51 1.40
N GLU A 541 11.56 14.75 1.73
CA GLU A 541 11.75 15.18 3.12
C GLU A 541 10.43 15.12 3.91
N HIS A 542 9.35 15.65 3.37
CA HIS A 542 8.03 15.64 4.02
C HIS A 542 7.49 14.23 4.24
N GLN A 543 7.74 13.32 3.27
CA GLN A 543 7.30 11.91 3.31
C GLN A 543 8.27 10.98 4.07
N TRP A 544 9.42 11.50 4.58
CA TRP A 544 10.45 10.73 5.33
C TRP A 544 11.04 9.57 4.54
N ARG A 545 11.08 9.69 3.21
CA ARG A 545 11.61 8.65 2.33
C ARG A 545 13.12 8.86 2.08
N TRP A 546 13.90 8.79 3.17
CA TRP A 546 15.34 8.97 3.14
C TRP A 546 16.06 7.92 2.32
N ASP A 547 15.55 6.70 2.30
CA ASP A 547 16.00 5.58 1.47
C ASP A 547 15.95 5.95 -0.02
N ILE A 548 14.80 6.40 -0.49
CA ILE A 548 14.58 6.83 -1.87
C ILE A 548 15.38 8.10 -2.16
N SER A 549 15.33 9.07 -1.24
CA SER A 549 16.05 10.33 -1.39
C SER A 549 17.55 10.09 -1.62
N SER A 550 18.19 9.25 -0.81
CA SER A 550 19.62 8.92 -1.00
C SER A 550 19.87 8.30 -2.38
N GLN A 551 19.03 7.36 -2.81
CA GLN A 551 19.19 6.67 -4.09
C GLN A 551 19.10 7.62 -5.29
N VAL A 552 18.07 8.49 -5.33
CA VAL A 552 17.89 9.39 -6.47
C VAL A 552 18.92 10.50 -6.51
N HIS A 553 19.37 11.01 -5.33
CA HIS A 553 20.40 12.03 -5.26
C HIS A 553 21.78 11.51 -5.69
N GLU A 554 22.14 10.25 -5.42
CA GLU A 554 23.38 9.65 -5.94
C GLU A 554 23.38 9.59 -7.48
N LEU A 555 22.26 9.23 -8.10
CA LEU A 555 22.12 9.26 -9.57
C LEU A 555 22.21 10.69 -10.12
N ALA A 556 21.56 11.62 -9.45
CA ALA A 556 21.56 13.03 -9.86
C ALA A 556 22.94 13.68 -9.69
N LEU A 557 23.71 13.29 -8.68
CA LEU A 557 25.10 13.74 -8.50
C LEU A 557 25.99 13.30 -9.64
N ASP A 558 25.93 12.01 -10.07
CA ASP A 558 26.68 11.59 -11.26
C ASP A 558 26.24 12.37 -12.50
N ALA A 559 24.95 12.69 -12.63
CA ALA A 559 24.44 13.50 -13.73
C ALA A 559 24.99 14.94 -13.68
N ALA A 560 25.02 15.60 -12.52
CA ALA A 560 25.58 16.92 -12.35
C ALA A 560 27.10 16.95 -12.65
N ASP A 561 27.83 15.90 -12.26
CA ASP A 561 29.24 15.72 -12.57
C ASP A 561 29.50 15.62 -14.09
N ARG A 562 28.64 14.90 -14.81
CA ARG A 562 28.69 14.76 -16.28
C ARG A 562 28.41 16.07 -17.01
N LEU A 563 27.56 16.91 -16.43
CA LEU A 563 27.26 18.24 -16.94
C LEU A 563 28.35 19.27 -16.60
N GLY A 564 29.16 19.02 -15.56
CA GLY A 564 30.08 20.00 -15.01
C GLY A 564 29.40 21.17 -14.29
N ASP A 565 28.15 20.95 -13.83
CA ASP A 565 27.35 21.96 -13.13
C ASP A 565 27.66 21.96 -11.63
N GLY A 566 28.54 22.84 -11.20
CA GLY A 566 28.94 22.99 -9.80
C GLY A 566 27.79 23.46 -8.90
N GLY A 567 26.84 24.24 -9.41
CA GLY A 567 25.70 24.71 -8.66
C GLY A 567 24.68 23.59 -8.38
N ALA A 568 24.33 22.82 -9.42
CA ALA A 568 23.52 21.61 -9.27
C ALA A 568 24.17 20.62 -8.30
N ARG A 569 25.48 20.37 -8.46
CA ARG A 569 26.25 19.50 -7.57
C ARG A 569 26.17 19.94 -6.11
N ALA A 570 26.34 21.22 -5.83
CA ALA A 570 26.28 21.76 -4.47
C ALA A 570 24.92 21.58 -3.82
N ALA A 571 23.84 21.86 -4.58
CA ALA A 571 22.47 21.68 -4.12
C ALA A 571 22.15 20.19 -3.83
N LEU A 572 22.55 19.31 -4.74
CA LEU A 572 22.32 17.86 -4.59
C LEU A 572 23.13 17.26 -3.43
N LEU A 573 24.38 17.70 -3.22
CA LEU A 573 25.19 17.28 -2.06
C LEU A 573 24.57 17.72 -0.75
N ARG A 574 24.02 18.93 -0.66
CA ARG A 574 23.30 19.40 0.52
C ARG A 574 22.08 18.51 0.79
N ASN A 575 21.24 18.25 -0.23
CA ASN A 575 20.04 17.41 -0.10
C ASN A 575 20.39 15.95 0.28
N LEU A 576 21.44 15.38 -0.34
CA LEU A 576 21.93 14.05 0.01
C LEU A 576 22.45 14.00 1.45
N GLY A 577 23.19 15.04 1.88
CA GLY A 577 23.65 15.17 3.26
C GLY A 577 22.48 15.18 4.26
N GLU A 578 21.36 15.84 3.93
CA GLU A 578 20.14 15.82 4.74
C GLU A 578 19.52 14.42 4.80
N ALA A 579 19.39 13.74 3.66
CA ALA A 579 18.85 12.40 3.60
C ALA A 579 19.68 11.40 4.41
N LEU A 580 21.01 11.46 4.29
CA LEU A 580 21.93 10.59 5.05
C LEU A 580 21.91 10.89 6.56
N ARG A 581 21.83 12.19 6.93
CA ARG A 581 21.72 12.63 8.32
C ARG A 581 20.45 12.14 8.99
N ASP A 582 19.31 12.37 8.37
CA ASP A 582 18.01 12.11 8.98
C ASP A 582 17.58 10.64 8.85
N GLY A 583 18.00 9.97 7.78
CA GLY A 583 17.90 8.51 7.62
C GLY A 583 18.87 7.73 8.52
N GLY A 584 19.91 8.39 9.06
CA GLY A 584 20.86 7.76 9.97
C GLY A 584 21.73 6.69 9.34
N SER A 585 21.77 6.59 8.01
CA SER A 585 22.43 5.51 7.29
C SER A 585 23.96 5.67 7.24
N ASP A 586 24.47 6.90 7.00
CA ASP A 586 25.91 7.20 6.95
C ASP A 586 26.21 8.65 7.36
N VAL A 587 26.48 8.82 8.63
CA VAL A 587 26.74 10.13 9.26
C VAL A 587 28.07 10.72 8.78
N GLY A 588 29.06 9.87 8.48
CA GLY A 588 30.37 10.31 7.95
C GLY A 588 30.23 10.92 6.55
N ARG A 589 29.54 10.21 5.67
CA ARG A 589 29.25 10.66 4.31
C ARG A 589 28.39 11.93 4.30
N ALA A 590 27.42 12.06 5.22
CA ALA A 590 26.65 13.29 5.38
C ALA A 590 27.54 14.51 5.69
N ALA A 591 28.52 14.36 6.58
CA ALA A 591 29.46 15.42 6.90
C ALA A 591 30.36 15.82 5.71
N GLU A 592 30.82 14.85 4.92
CA GLU A 592 31.55 15.06 3.68
C GLU A 592 30.69 15.84 2.67
N CYS A 593 29.44 15.41 2.44
CA CYS A 593 28.51 16.08 1.53
C CYS A 593 28.29 17.54 1.91
N PHE A 594 28.01 17.84 3.18
CA PHE A 594 27.85 19.23 3.61
C PHE A 594 29.12 20.03 3.46
N SER A 595 30.29 19.46 3.78
CA SER A 595 31.59 20.17 3.67
C SER A 595 31.93 20.49 2.22
N GLU A 596 31.70 19.59 1.30
CA GLU A 596 31.90 19.80 -0.13
C GLU A 596 30.89 20.82 -0.69
N ALA A 597 29.58 20.71 -0.30
CA ALA A 597 28.55 21.67 -0.68
C ALA A 597 28.94 23.10 -0.25
N ILE A 598 29.40 23.28 1.00
CA ILE A 598 29.87 24.57 1.51
C ILE A 598 31.02 25.14 0.64
N ALA A 599 32.03 24.33 0.29
CA ALA A 599 33.15 24.76 -0.54
C ALA A 599 32.69 25.19 -1.94
N LEU A 600 31.75 24.45 -2.54
CA LEU A 600 31.17 24.78 -3.85
C LEU A 600 30.35 26.08 -3.79
N PHE A 601 29.50 26.28 -2.79
CA PHE A 601 28.71 27.48 -2.60
C PHE A 601 29.60 28.70 -2.34
N GLN A 602 30.69 28.56 -1.57
CA GLN A 602 31.68 29.58 -1.37
C GLN A 602 32.35 29.98 -2.69
N SER A 603 32.71 28.98 -3.52
CA SER A 603 33.39 29.27 -4.80
C SER A 603 32.47 29.94 -5.82
N SER A 604 31.17 29.70 -5.75
CA SER A 604 30.16 30.33 -6.61
C SER A 604 29.63 31.66 -6.06
N GLY A 605 29.94 32.00 -4.80
CA GLY A 605 29.41 33.18 -4.12
C GLY A 605 27.93 33.07 -3.72
N ASP A 606 27.39 31.84 -3.66
CA ASP A 606 26.04 31.60 -3.16
C ASP A 606 25.99 31.60 -1.63
N ALA A 607 25.81 32.78 -1.07
CA ALA A 607 25.76 32.97 0.38
C ALA A 607 24.57 32.27 1.04
N TYR A 608 23.47 32.08 0.32
CA TYR A 608 22.32 31.35 0.84
C TYR A 608 22.62 29.84 0.92
N GLY A 609 23.10 29.24 -0.16
CA GLY A 609 23.51 27.85 -0.17
C GLY A 609 24.57 27.53 0.87
N GLU A 610 25.58 28.43 1.05
CA GLU A 610 26.60 28.33 2.10
C GLU A 610 25.95 28.32 3.49
N SER A 611 25.06 29.29 3.78
CA SER A 611 24.44 29.40 5.11
C SER A 611 23.54 28.22 5.45
N ASP A 612 22.80 27.71 4.47
CA ASP A 612 21.92 26.56 4.64
C ASP A 612 22.73 25.25 4.85
N ALA A 613 23.77 25.04 4.06
CA ALA A 613 24.68 23.90 4.24
C ALA A 613 25.44 23.93 5.59
N LEU A 614 25.85 25.14 6.05
CA LEU A 614 26.41 25.33 7.39
C LEU A 614 25.39 25.03 8.49
N GLY A 615 24.13 25.45 8.32
CA GLY A 615 23.04 25.14 9.25
C GLY A 615 22.87 23.63 9.40
N ASN A 616 22.79 22.91 8.28
CA ASN A 616 22.67 21.47 8.24
C ASN A 616 23.87 20.73 8.83
N LEU A 617 25.09 21.19 8.56
CA LEU A 617 26.31 20.65 9.21
C LEU A 617 26.27 20.87 10.73
N GLY A 618 25.80 22.03 11.19
CA GLY A 618 25.63 22.34 12.61
C GLY A 618 24.59 21.42 13.28
N ILE A 619 23.50 21.12 12.59
CA ILE A 619 22.50 20.15 13.05
C ILE A 619 23.14 18.76 13.18
N LEU A 620 23.88 18.30 12.18
CA LEU A 620 24.58 17.01 12.19
C LEU A 620 25.56 16.93 13.36
N GLN A 621 26.39 17.96 13.55
CA GLN A 621 27.36 18.03 14.66
C GLN A 621 26.68 18.02 16.03
N ARG A 622 25.53 18.71 16.17
CA ARG A 622 24.72 18.67 17.38
C ARG A 622 24.16 17.27 17.62
N GLN A 623 23.67 16.60 16.59
CA GLN A 623 23.16 15.22 16.69
C GLN A 623 24.28 14.23 17.04
N GLN A 624 25.50 14.46 16.59
CA GLN A 624 26.69 13.69 17.02
C GLN A 624 27.13 14.02 18.44
N GLY A 625 26.54 15.03 19.10
CA GLY A 625 26.90 15.49 20.43
C GLY A 625 28.11 16.43 20.47
N ALA A 626 28.63 16.87 19.32
CA ALA A 626 29.71 17.84 19.25
C ALA A 626 29.20 19.28 19.48
N LEU A 627 28.52 19.53 20.60
CA LEU A 627 27.72 20.74 20.84
C LEU A 627 28.53 22.03 20.71
N ARG A 628 29.81 22.03 21.16
CA ARG A 628 30.68 23.21 21.03
C ARG A 628 31.05 23.53 19.60
N VAL A 629 31.25 22.50 18.76
CA VAL A 629 31.52 22.67 17.33
C VAL A 629 30.24 23.11 16.62
N ALA A 630 29.11 22.46 16.89
CA ALA A 630 27.81 22.83 16.38
C ALA A 630 27.45 24.28 16.66
N ALA A 631 27.66 24.75 17.90
CA ALA A 631 27.38 26.14 18.26
C ALA A 631 28.21 27.14 17.41
N ARG A 632 29.47 26.84 17.13
CA ARG A 632 30.34 27.68 16.27
C ARG A 632 29.85 27.67 14.81
N THR A 633 29.53 26.48 14.29
CA THR A 633 29.06 26.33 12.91
C THR A 633 27.69 27.02 12.72
N LEU A 634 26.76 26.86 13.66
CA LEU A 634 25.46 27.55 13.64
C LEU A 634 25.57 29.06 13.80
N THR A 635 26.57 29.55 14.57
CA THR A 635 26.84 30.99 14.66
C THR A 635 27.42 31.57 13.34
N ALA A 636 28.19 30.77 12.59
CA ALA A 636 28.62 31.18 11.26
C ALA A 636 27.44 31.24 10.28
N ALA A 637 26.54 30.23 10.30
CA ALA A 637 25.28 30.21 9.51
C ALA A 637 24.38 31.40 9.86
N GLU A 638 24.15 31.68 11.15
CA GLU A 638 23.37 32.81 11.62
C GLU A 638 23.89 34.16 11.10
N ARG A 639 25.20 34.36 11.14
CA ARG A 639 25.81 35.59 10.64
C ARG A 639 25.54 35.81 9.15
N LEU A 640 25.59 34.77 8.34
CA LEU A 640 25.28 34.83 6.91
C LEU A 640 23.78 35.06 6.69
N PHE A 641 22.89 34.33 7.38
CA PHE A 641 21.45 34.51 7.25
C PHE A 641 20.98 35.91 7.66
N ARG A 642 21.60 36.53 8.69
CA ARG A 642 21.28 37.92 9.09
C ARG A 642 21.67 38.97 8.02
N ALA A 643 22.57 38.64 7.10
CA ALA A 643 22.94 39.49 5.97
C ALA A 643 21.99 39.28 4.75
N LEU A 644 21.13 38.28 4.77
CA LEU A 644 20.25 37.93 3.68
C LEU A 644 18.78 38.34 3.99
N PRO A 645 17.97 38.69 2.99
CA PRO A 645 16.55 39.05 3.19
C PRO A 645 15.66 37.82 3.38
N LEU A 646 16.21 36.73 3.93
CA LEU A 646 15.53 35.42 4.06
C LEU A 646 15.50 34.98 5.52
N GLU A 647 14.38 35.25 6.19
CA GLU A 647 14.20 35.07 7.63
C GLU A 647 14.04 33.60 8.03
N ARG A 648 13.56 32.74 7.13
CA ARG A 648 13.29 31.33 7.41
C ARG A 648 14.54 30.55 7.87
N GLY A 649 15.65 30.66 7.15
CA GLY A 649 16.90 30.00 7.51
C GLY A 649 17.46 30.46 8.84
N LEU A 650 17.31 31.78 9.13
CA LEU A 650 17.65 32.35 10.42
C LEU A 650 16.83 31.76 11.55
N ALA A 651 15.51 31.67 11.37
CA ALA A 651 14.59 31.10 12.38
C ALA A 651 14.94 29.65 12.72
N TRP A 652 15.20 28.80 11.70
CA TRP A 652 15.63 27.42 11.93
C TRP A 652 17.00 27.36 12.64
N THR A 653 17.93 28.21 12.25
CA THR A 653 19.26 28.28 12.89
C THR A 653 19.17 28.69 14.38
N LEU A 654 18.32 29.68 14.70
CA LEU A 654 18.06 30.12 16.07
C LEU A 654 17.42 29.01 16.90
N ARG A 655 16.47 28.28 16.33
CA ARG A 655 15.86 27.12 17.01
C ARG A 655 16.93 26.06 17.33
N GLU A 656 17.82 25.74 16.41
CA GLU A 656 18.89 24.75 16.66
C GLU A 656 19.88 25.23 17.73
N LYS A 657 20.19 26.52 17.76
CA LYS A 657 20.97 27.12 18.84
C LYS A 657 20.27 27.04 20.19
N ALA A 658 18.94 27.29 20.21
CA ALA A 658 18.13 27.15 21.43
C ALA A 658 18.17 25.71 21.97
N VAL A 659 18.15 24.69 21.09
CA VAL A 659 18.34 23.29 21.50
C VAL A 659 19.69 23.09 22.18
N ILE A 660 20.77 23.70 21.67
CA ILE A 660 22.10 23.62 22.30
C ILE A 660 22.12 24.35 23.65
N SER A 661 21.57 25.55 23.73
CA SER A 661 21.48 26.34 24.97
C SER A 661 20.66 25.56 26.03
N ARG A 662 19.58 24.90 25.64
CA ARG A 662 18.81 24.01 26.52
C ARG A 662 19.64 22.84 27.05
N HIS A 663 20.41 22.16 26.21
CA HIS A 663 21.28 21.05 26.64
C HIS A 663 22.36 21.50 27.63
N HIS A 664 22.79 22.79 27.57
CA HIS A 664 23.67 23.38 28.56
C HIS A 664 22.96 23.96 29.79
N ALA A 665 21.61 23.74 29.90
CA ALA A 665 20.74 24.28 30.93
C ALA A 665 20.70 25.86 30.96
N HIS A 666 21.02 26.50 29.86
CA HIS A 666 20.89 27.95 29.66
C HIS A 666 19.47 28.30 29.19
N TYR A 667 18.47 27.98 30.02
CA TYR A 667 17.04 28.02 29.60
C TYR A 667 16.56 29.42 29.21
N SER A 668 17.00 30.48 29.89
CA SER A 668 16.62 31.85 29.55
C SER A 668 17.15 32.28 28.18
N GLU A 669 18.38 31.88 27.82
CA GLU A 669 18.94 32.10 26.51
C GLU A 669 18.22 31.32 25.43
N ALA A 670 17.91 30.06 25.71
CA ALA A 670 17.14 29.21 24.79
C ALA A 670 15.77 29.80 24.49
N LEU A 671 15.04 30.28 25.49
CA LEU A 671 13.72 30.89 25.32
C LEU A 671 13.82 32.21 24.51
N ALA A 672 14.82 33.05 24.76
CA ALA A 672 15.02 34.29 23.99
C ALA A 672 15.31 33.99 22.49
N GLN A 673 16.10 32.96 22.20
CA GLN A 673 16.37 32.52 20.82
C GLN A 673 15.08 31.96 20.15
N LEU A 674 14.22 31.30 20.90
CA LEU A 674 12.92 30.81 20.41
C LEU A 674 11.92 31.94 20.19
N ASP A 675 11.91 32.99 21.04
CA ASP A 675 11.07 34.18 20.85
C ASP A 675 11.41 34.89 19.54
N GLU A 676 12.71 35.07 19.25
CA GLU A 676 13.17 35.65 17.98
C GLU A 676 12.78 34.77 16.78
N ALA A 677 12.98 33.46 16.89
CA ALA A 677 12.66 32.51 15.82
C ALA A 677 11.15 32.44 15.55
N GLU A 678 10.32 32.48 16.57
CA GLU A 678 8.86 32.47 16.45
C GLU A 678 8.36 33.74 15.74
N ALA A 679 8.89 34.90 16.11
CA ALA A 679 8.56 36.18 15.46
C ALA A 679 8.87 36.16 13.96
N LEU A 680 10.02 35.58 13.54
CA LEU A 680 10.41 35.44 12.14
C LEU A 680 9.47 34.53 11.35
N PHE A 681 9.00 33.39 11.92
CA PHE A 681 8.05 32.50 11.25
C PHE A 681 6.62 33.06 11.23
N ALA A 682 6.19 33.76 12.28
CA ALA A 682 4.89 34.41 12.30
C ALA A 682 4.73 35.46 11.20
N GLY A 683 5.82 36.18 10.87
CA GLY A 683 5.86 37.14 9.76
C GLY A 683 5.70 36.50 8.38
N ASN A 684 6.00 35.19 8.25
CA ASN A 684 5.97 34.44 7.00
C ASN A 684 4.82 33.43 6.90
N GLU A 685 3.89 33.41 7.85
CA GLU A 685 2.73 32.47 7.93
C GLU A 685 3.13 30.98 7.86
N GLU A 686 4.36 30.62 8.31
CA GLU A 686 4.88 29.24 8.20
C GLU A 686 4.49 28.39 9.41
N SER A 687 3.31 27.79 9.36
CA SER A 687 2.75 26.96 10.43
C SER A 687 3.65 25.78 10.85
N ARG A 688 4.40 25.17 9.91
CA ARG A 688 5.34 24.07 10.20
C ARG A 688 6.46 24.55 11.12
N GLY A 689 7.10 25.68 10.77
CA GLY A 689 8.18 26.28 11.56
C GLY A 689 7.72 26.66 12.97
N VAL A 690 6.57 27.33 13.08
CA VAL A 690 5.96 27.69 14.36
C VAL A 690 5.71 26.40 15.20
N GLY A 691 5.16 25.34 14.63
CA GLY A 691 4.92 24.09 15.33
C GLY A 691 6.20 23.49 15.93
N TRP A 692 7.30 23.48 15.17
CA TRP A 692 8.60 22.99 15.66
C TRP A 692 9.22 23.88 16.72
N ILE A 693 9.01 25.20 16.67
CA ILE A 693 9.46 26.13 17.71
C ILE A 693 8.67 25.91 19.00
N LEU A 694 7.34 25.87 18.93
CA LEU A 694 6.48 25.62 20.08
C LEU A 694 6.80 24.27 20.76
N ARG A 695 7.07 23.23 19.99
CA ARG A 695 7.57 21.96 20.52
C ARG A 695 8.90 22.14 21.26
N THR A 696 9.87 22.87 20.68
CA THR A 696 11.18 23.08 21.30
C THR A 696 11.06 23.96 22.55
N ARG A 697 10.16 24.94 22.54
CA ARG A 697 9.79 25.78 23.69
C ARG A 697 9.20 24.92 24.82
N ALA A 698 8.25 24.07 24.51
CA ALA A 698 7.65 23.15 25.47
C ALA A 698 8.69 22.21 26.10
N ASP A 699 9.60 21.63 25.31
CA ASP A 699 10.73 20.86 25.83
C ASP A 699 11.60 21.69 26.79
N THR A 700 11.86 22.97 26.47
CA THR A 700 12.70 23.88 27.28
C THR A 700 12.03 24.26 28.59
N GLU A 701 10.75 24.63 28.55
CA GLU A 701 9.96 24.99 29.73
C GLU A 701 9.82 23.79 30.66
N LYS A 702 9.48 22.61 30.13
CA LYS A 702 9.40 21.36 30.87
C LYS A 702 10.73 21.03 31.58
N GLU A 703 11.86 21.08 30.87
CA GLU A 703 13.17 20.78 31.45
C GLU A 703 13.59 21.83 32.49
N SER A 704 13.22 23.12 32.32
CA SER A 704 13.51 24.19 33.27
C SER A 704 12.78 24.01 34.61
N THR A 705 11.60 23.37 34.62
CA THR A 705 10.83 23.12 35.87
C THR A 705 11.43 21.96 36.68
N VAL A 706 11.97 20.95 36.00
CA VAL A 706 12.55 19.76 36.64
C VAL A 706 14.06 19.89 36.91
N GLY A 707 14.65 21.07 36.67
CA GLY A 707 16.06 21.37 36.99
C GLY A 707 17.06 20.62 36.10
N GLY A 708 16.75 20.42 34.82
CA GLY A 708 17.60 19.70 33.84
C GLY A 708 17.72 18.21 34.12
N CYS A 709 16.97 17.66 35.08
CA CYS A 709 17.00 16.25 35.38
C CYS A 709 16.05 15.47 34.44
N PRO A 710 16.51 14.49 33.69
CA PRO A 710 15.69 13.75 32.75
C PRO A 710 14.71 12.76 33.38
N LEU A 711 14.61 12.75 34.73
CA LEU A 711 13.73 11.83 35.49
C LEU A 711 12.91 12.58 36.55
N PRO A 712 11.69 12.10 36.86
CA PRO A 712 10.90 12.63 37.98
C PRO A 712 11.69 12.64 39.29
N ARG A 713 11.63 13.74 40.11
CA ARG A 713 12.33 13.85 41.41
C ARG A 713 12.05 12.67 42.32
N ARG A 714 10.86 12.06 42.25
CA ARG A 714 10.48 10.86 42.98
C ARG A 714 11.41 9.66 42.72
N TRP A 715 12.11 9.62 41.63
CA TRP A 715 12.99 8.52 41.25
C TRP A 715 14.37 8.65 41.88
N TYR A 716 14.68 9.77 42.52
CA TYR A 716 15.92 10.05 43.23
C TYR A 716 15.85 9.79 44.74
N ALA A 717 14.65 9.71 45.35
CA ALA A 717 14.46 9.83 46.78
C ALA A 717 14.48 8.51 47.62
N GLY A 718 14.75 7.34 47.06
CA GLY A 718 14.82 6.08 47.84
C GLY A 718 14.51 4.82 47.06
N PRO A 719 14.51 3.64 47.72
CA PRO A 719 14.14 2.40 47.09
C PRO A 719 12.68 2.46 46.63
N TRP A 720 12.47 2.03 45.37
CA TRP A 720 11.16 1.92 44.74
C TRP A 720 10.13 1.30 45.69
N PRO A 721 9.02 1.88 46.05
CA PRO A 721 7.79 1.92 45.28
C PRO A 721 6.89 3.17 45.46
N GLY A 722 6.21 3.51 44.40
CA GLY A 722 4.89 4.10 44.37
C GLY A 722 4.46 5.12 45.43
N ARG A 723 4.80 6.41 45.26
CA ARG A 723 3.92 7.52 45.63
C ARG A 723 4.04 8.64 44.59
N HIS A 724 2.89 9.09 44.12
CA HIS A 724 2.72 10.17 43.15
C HIS A 724 3.53 11.43 43.50
N VAL A 725 4.03 12.11 42.48
CA VAL A 725 4.67 13.42 42.59
C VAL A 725 3.81 14.33 43.39
N THR A 726 4.41 14.99 44.37
CA THR A 726 3.74 16.04 45.10
C THR A 726 3.37 17.16 44.13
N SER A 727 2.15 17.63 44.25
CA SER A 727 1.46 18.65 43.48
C SER A 727 2.20 19.98 43.22
N ARG A 728 3.45 20.14 43.60
CA ARG A 728 4.20 21.40 43.49
C ARG A 728 4.82 21.66 42.14
N ASP A 729 5.34 20.63 41.47
CA ASP A 729 6.00 20.80 40.17
C ASP A 729 4.94 20.84 39.04
N ALA A 730 3.82 20.10 39.21
CA ALA A 730 2.67 20.19 38.31
C ALA A 730 1.89 21.53 38.47
N GLN A 731 2.12 22.25 39.55
CA GLN A 731 1.56 23.58 39.82
C GLN A 731 2.47 24.72 39.31
N ASP A 732 3.67 24.42 38.79
CA ASP A 732 4.51 25.45 38.16
C ASP A 732 3.84 25.95 36.87
N PRO A 733 3.57 27.26 36.74
CA PRO A 733 2.94 27.82 35.55
C PRO A 733 3.68 27.47 34.24
N ARG A 734 5.00 27.23 34.29
CA ARG A 734 5.79 26.82 33.14
C ARG A 734 5.44 25.40 32.64
N TRP A 735 5.03 24.51 33.57
CA TRP A 735 4.58 23.17 33.21
C TRP A 735 3.24 23.22 32.46
N ALA A 736 2.30 24.03 32.90
CA ALA A 736 1.04 24.25 32.18
C ALA A 736 1.29 24.93 30.81
N ALA A 737 2.19 25.89 30.74
CA ALA A 737 2.60 26.52 29.48
C ALA A 737 3.22 25.51 28.50
N ALA A 738 4.12 24.65 28.98
CA ALA A 738 4.71 23.59 28.15
C ALA A 738 3.64 22.66 27.54
N ARG A 739 2.64 22.26 28.33
CA ARG A 739 1.51 21.45 27.83
C ARG A 739 0.74 22.18 26.73
N ALA A 740 0.36 23.44 26.97
CA ALA A 740 -0.35 24.24 25.99
C ALA A 740 0.44 24.43 24.68
N HIS A 741 1.75 24.63 24.78
CA HIS A 741 2.63 24.73 23.61
C HIS A 741 2.73 23.41 22.84
N TYR A 742 2.80 22.25 23.51
CA TYR A 742 2.74 20.95 22.84
C TYR A 742 1.40 20.74 22.14
N GLU A 743 0.27 21.04 22.79
CA GLU A 743 -1.07 20.88 22.21
C GLU A 743 -1.24 21.79 20.98
N HIS A 744 -0.79 23.03 21.05
CA HIS A 744 -0.81 23.94 19.90
C HIS A 744 0.14 23.46 18.78
N ALA A 745 1.35 23.03 19.13
CA ALA A 745 2.28 22.43 18.16
C ALA A 745 1.69 21.19 17.47
N ALA A 746 0.96 20.33 18.22
CA ALA A 746 0.29 19.17 17.65
C ALA A 746 -0.75 19.57 16.59
N GLN A 747 -1.57 20.59 16.87
CA GLN A 747 -2.57 21.11 15.94
C GLN A 747 -1.91 21.64 14.65
N LEU A 748 -0.88 22.47 14.78
CA LEU A 748 -0.18 23.05 13.63
C LEU A 748 0.51 21.98 12.78
N LEU A 749 1.24 21.06 13.40
CA LEU A 749 1.98 20.02 12.69
C LEU A 749 1.05 18.97 12.07
N HIS A 750 -0.09 18.68 12.71
CA HIS A 750 -1.13 17.85 12.11
C HIS A 750 -1.76 18.53 10.89
N ALA A 751 -2.08 19.82 11.00
CA ALA A 751 -2.66 20.58 9.90
C ALA A 751 -1.77 20.62 8.65
N VAL A 752 -0.44 20.59 8.78
CA VAL A 752 0.52 20.57 7.65
C VAL A 752 1.05 19.17 7.34
N ARG A 753 0.44 18.11 7.89
CA ARG A 753 0.87 16.69 7.73
C ARG A 753 2.36 16.45 8.05
N ASP A 754 2.96 17.23 8.93
CA ASP A 754 4.29 16.90 9.44
C ASP A 754 4.18 15.78 10.48
N HIS A 755 4.10 14.54 10.01
CA HIS A 755 3.93 13.34 10.84
C HIS A 755 5.05 13.21 11.89
N ARG A 756 6.29 13.55 11.54
CA ARG A 756 7.40 13.50 12.49
C ARG A 756 7.25 14.53 13.59
N GLY A 757 7.00 15.77 13.21
CA GLY A 757 6.81 16.83 14.18
C GLY A 757 5.69 16.47 15.15
N HIS A 758 4.58 15.95 14.61
CA HIS A 758 3.45 15.46 15.37
C HIS A 758 3.82 14.31 16.32
N THR A 759 4.54 13.30 15.83
CA THR A 759 5.05 12.18 16.64
C THR A 759 5.95 12.65 17.77
N TRP A 760 6.88 13.57 17.49
CA TRP A 760 7.76 14.12 18.53
C TRP A 760 7.00 14.92 19.59
N VAL A 761 5.93 15.59 19.23
CA VAL A 761 5.01 16.26 20.18
C VAL A 761 4.25 15.22 21.00
N THR A 762 3.70 14.19 20.36
CA THR A 762 3.02 13.07 21.05
C THR A 762 3.92 12.42 22.09
N LEU A 763 5.20 12.19 21.77
CA LEU A 763 6.18 11.66 22.73
C LEU A 763 6.52 12.67 23.85
N GLY A 764 6.48 13.97 23.57
CA GLY A 764 6.61 15.01 24.57
C GLY A 764 5.47 15.04 25.58
N LEU A 765 4.25 14.92 25.08
CA LEU A 765 3.01 14.80 25.89
C LEU A 765 2.99 13.48 26.66
N ALA A 766 3.43 12.38 26.08
CA ALA A 766 3.56 11.08 26.75
C ALA A 766 4.54 11.16 27.95
N ASP A 767 5.66 11.84 27.76
CA ASP A 767 6.64 12.07 28.83
C ASP A 767 6.04 12.94 29.95
N MET A 768 5.24 13.97 29.65
CA MET A 768 4.52 14.78 30.65
C MET A 768 3.45 13.96 31.38
N ALA A 769 2.63 13.20 30.64
CA ALA A 769 1.60 12.35 31.23
C ALA A 769 2.20 11.31 32.20
N LEU A 770 3.36 10.73 31.82
CA LEU A 770 4.10 9.84 32.71
C LEU A 770 4.56 10.53 34.01
N TYR A 771 5.05 11.78 33.92
CA TYR A 771 5.40 12.59 35.09
C TYR A 771 4.22 12.86 36.03
N GLU A 772 3.04 13.03 35.47
CA GLU A 772 1.80 13.29 36.22
C GLU A 772 1.16 12.03 36.77
N GLY A 773 1.59 10.85 36.30
CA GLY A 773 0.97 9.55 36.63
C GLY A 773 -0.36 9.36 35.92
N ASP A 774 -0.54 10.01 34.76
CA ASP A 774 -1.76 9.91 33.96
C ASP A 774 -1.75 8.60 33.14
N HIS A 775 -2.88 7.91 33.14
CA HIS A 775 -3.09 6.69 32.37
C HIS A 775 -3.01 6.89 30.84
N ALA A 776 -3.18 8.12 30.36
CA ALA A 776 -3.02 8.48 28.94
C ALA A 776 -1.59 8.24 28.42
N ALA A 777 -0.59 8.18 29.30
CA ALA A 777 0.81 7.93 28.92
C ALA A 777 0.98 6.66 28.07
N ALA A 778 0.30 5.56 28.44
CA ALA A 778 0.41 4.28 27.74
C ALA A 778 -0.14 4.36 26.31
N GLU A 779 -1.24 5.05 26.10
CA GLU A 779 -1.86 5.24 24.78
C GLU A 779 -0.99 6.14 23.90
N LEU A 780 -0.51 7.25 24.44
CA LEU A 780 0.38 8.18 23.72
C LEU A 780 1.70 7.52 23.31
N ILE A 781 2.29 6.67 24.16
CA ILE A 781 3.51 5.92 23.84
C ILE A 781 3.24 4.91 22.72
N SER A 782 2.14 4.15 22.82
CA SER A 782 1.77 3.16 21.80
C SER A 782 1.55 3.82 20.44
N ARG A 783 0.87 4.97 20.43
CA ARG A 783 0.67 5.78 19.23
C ARG A 783 2.00 6.30 18.67
N GLY A 784 2.87 6.84 19.52
CA GLY A 784 4.18 7.33 19.10
C GLY A 784 5.07 6.23 18.50
N LEU A 785 5.02 4.99 19.04
CA LEU A 785 5.73 3.85 18.47
C LEU A 785 5.19 3.46 17.09
N GLN A 786 3.88 3.40 16.92
CA GLN A 786 3.26 3.11 15.63
C GLN A 786 3.63 4.14 14.58
N GLU A 787 3.59 5.42 14.94
CA GLU A 787 3.94 6.53 14.06
C GLU A 787 5.43 6.51 13.68
N THR A 788 6.34 6.24 14.63
CA THR A 788 7.79 6.14 14.35
C THR A 788 8.14 4.94 13.48
N ASP A 789 7.47 3.81 13.66
CA ASP A 789 7.67 2.62 12.83
C ASP A 789 7.14 2.83 11.41
N ALA A 790 6.01 3.54 11.26
CA ALA A 790 5.42 3.84 9.96
C ALA A 790 6.28 4.79 9.11
N CYS A 791 6.96 5.77 9.75
CA CYS A 791 7.80 6.72 9.05
C CYS A 791 9.31 6.42 9.08
N GLY A 792 9.73 5.31 9.72
CA GLY A 792 11.14 4.93 9.83
C GLY A 792 11.99 5.88 10.69
N ASP A 793 11.39 6.65 11.61
CA ASP A 793 12.12 7.54 12.50
C ASP A 793 12.81 6.78 13.64
N HIS A 794 14.00 6.26 13.37
CA HIS A 794 14.80 5.50 14.34
C HIS A 794 15.09 6.26 15.64
N ARG A 795 15.22 7.60 15.58
CA ARG A 795 15.46 8.43 16.77
C ARG A 795 14.18 8.59 17.61
N GLY A 796 13.09 8.90 16.95
CA GLY A 796 11.75 8.93 17.57
C GLY A 796 11.44 7.59 18.23
N ARG A 797 11.72 6.48 17.56
CA ARG A 797 11.54 5.12 18.08
C ARG A 797 12.40 4.88 19.33
N SER A 798 13.68 5.24 19.32
CA SER A 798 14.56 5.11 20.50
C SER A 798 14.04 5.94 21.67
N ARG A 799 13.55 7.17 21.43
CA ARG A 799 12.88 7.99 22.45
C ARG A 799 11.61 7.34 22.98
N ALA A 800 10.75 6.84 22.11
CA ALA A 800 9.51 6.15 22.48
C ALA A 800 9.76 4.92 23.35
N LEU A 801 10.72 4.06 22.97
CA LEU A 801 11.16 2.91 23.76
C LEU A 801 11.70 3.33 25.14
N THR A 802 12.40 4.46 25.21
CA THR A 802 12.89 4.99 26.48
C THR A 802 11.74 5.42 27.40
N VAL A 803 10.70 6.10 26.86
CA VAL A 803 9.53 6.50 27.66
C VAL A 803 8.69 5.28 28.05
N GLN A 804 8.58 4.28 27.15
CA GLN A 804 7.92 3.00 27.44
C GLN A 804 8.63 2.22 28.57
N ALA A 805 9.95 2.20 28.56
CA ALA A 805 10.74 1.58 29.62
C ALA A 805 10.44 2.22 30.98
N LEU A 806 10.27 3.54 31.02
CA LEU A 806 9.89 4.24 32.26
C LEU A 806 8.47 3.88 32.73
N LEU A 807 7.52 3.71 31.81
CA LEU A 807 6.17 3.28 32.13
C LEU A 807 6.15 1.86 32.73
N HIS A 808 6.92 0.92 32.14
CA HIS A 808 7.05 -0.43 32.69
C HIS A 808 7.72 -0.44 34.06
N ALA A 809 8.71 0.42 34.27
CA ALA A 809 9.34 0.58 35.55
C ALA A 809 8.38 1.09 36.64
N GLU A 810 7.50 2.02 36.31
CA GLU A 810 6.43 2.49 37.24
C GLU A 810 5.43 1.38 37.57
N ALA A 811 5.15 0.50 36.61
CA ALA A 811 4.32 -0.68 36.83
C ALA A 811 5.06 -1.82 37.56
N ASN A 812 6.29 -1.57 38.09
CA ASN A 812 7.17 -2.54 38.74
C ASN A 812 7.57 -3.74 37.87
N ARG A 813 7.57 -3.58 36.53
CA ARG A 813 7.99 -4.59 35.54
C ARG A 813 9.42 -4.31 35.07
N LEU A 814 10.37 -4.44 36.05
CA LEU A 814 11.77 -4.02 35.88
C LEU A 814 12.51 -4.78 34.74
N SER A 815 12.27 -6.08 34.56
CA SER A 815 12.92 -6.85 33.49
C SER A 815 12.52 -6.38 32.10
N GLU A 816 11.24 -6.08 31.89
CA GLU A 816 10.71 -5.54 30.63
C GLU A 816 11.25 -4.12 30.39
N ALA A 817 11.27 -3.29 31.44
CA ALA A 817 11.81 -1.94 31.38
C ALA A 817 13.30 -1.92 30.97
N ILE A 818 14.11 -2.82 31.51
CA ILE A 818 15.52 -2.96 31.18
C ILE A 818 15.69 -3.38 29.71
N THR A 819 14.94 -4.39 29.27
CA THR A 819 15.00 -4.85 27.88
C THR A 819 14.66 -3.72 26.88
N LEU A 820 13.63 -2.94 27.17
CA LEU A 820 13.24 -1.80 26.31
C LEU A 820 14.30 -0.69 26.31
N ALA A 821 14.91 -0.41 27.45
CA ALA A 821 15.98 0.59 27.55
C ALA A 821 17.26 0.12 26.82
N GLU A 822 17.58 -1.17 26.85
CA GLU A 822 18.66 -1.77 26.08
C GLU A 822 18.39 -1.68 24.57
N GLN A 823 17.16 -1.97 24.13
CA GLN A 823 16.74 -1.80 22.74
C GLN A 823 16.84 -0.33 22.29
N ALA A 824 16.44 0.59 23.16
CA ALA A 824 16.58 2.04 22.86
C ALA A 824 18.04 2.46 22.65
N LEU A 825 18.99 1.86 23.39
CA LEU A 825 20.41 2.11 23.25
C LEU A 825 21.05 1.41 22.04
N ALA A 826 20.44 0.36 21.52
CA ALA A 826 20.93 -0.34 20.32
C ALA A 826 20.65 0.41 19.02
N GLY A 827 19.79 1.43 19.06
CA GLY A 827 19.46 2.28 17.92
C GLY A 827 20.60 3.22 17.47
N PRO A 828 20.38 4.04 16.45
CA PRO A 828 21.43 4.94 15.91
C PRO A 828 21.92 5.90 17.00
N ARG A 829 23.24 5.97 17.15
CA ARG A 829 23.91 6.59 18.29
C ARG A 829 24.14 8.09 18.02
N ASP A 830 23.34 8.96 18.63
CA ASP A 830 23.85 10.29 18.99
C ASP A 830 24.33 10.27 20.47
N HIS A 831 25.38 11.03 20.76
CA HIS A 831 25.91 11.05 22.13
C HIS A 831 24.94 11.65 23.14
N VAL A 832 24.05 12.55 22.73
CA VAL A 832 23.02 13.17 23.59
C VAL A 832 21.94 12.15 23.95
N GLY A 833 21.38 11.48 22.97
CA GLY A 833 20.39 10.42 23.20
C GLY A 833 20.96 9.24 23.97
N ALA A 834 22.19 8.81 23.62
CA ALA A 834 22.88 7.75 24.33
C ALA A 834 23.21 8.13 25.78
N ALA A 835 23.58 9.39 26.05
CA ALA A 835 23.82 9.90 27.40
C ALA A 835 22.56 9.80 28.27
N GLN A 836 21.43 10.25 27.73
CA GLN A 836 20.15 10.22 28.46
C GLN A 836 19.64 8.78 28.65
N ALA A 837 19.67 7.95 27.59
CA ALA A 837 19.19 6.57 27.65
C ALA A 837 20.05 5.70 28.58
N SER A 838 21.39 5.81 28.51
CA SER A 838 22.28 5.07 29.41
C SER A 838 22.15 5.51 30.87
N PHE A 839 21.92 6.78 31.13
CA PHE A 839 21.63 7.24 32.47
C PHE A 839 20.35 6.63 33.05
N ARG A 840 19.27 6.61 32.25
CA ARG A 840 17.99 5.98 32.62
C ARG A 840 18.13 4.46 32.82
N LEU A 841 18.88 3.78 31.97
CA LEU A 841 19.19 2.35 32.11
C LEU A 841 19.96 2.03 33.38
N ALA A 842 20.97 2.84 33.73
CA ALA A 842 21.71 2.68 34.96
C ALA A 842 20.79 2.76 36.19
N ARG A 843 19.79 3.62 36.19
CA ARG A 843 18.79 3.72 37.23
C ARG A 843 17.90 2.49 37.32
N LEU A 844 17.51 1.91 36.20
CA LEU A 844 16.73 0.67 36.12
C LEU A 844 17.53 -0.51 36.68
N TYR A 845 18.81 -0.60 36.36
CA TYR A 845 19.71 -1.61 36.99
C TYR A 845 19.84 -1.43 38.49
N GLY A 846 19.93 -0.15 38.95
CA GLY A 846 19.95 0.16 40.36
C GLY A 846 18.68 -0.31 41.11
N ALA A 847 17.52 -0.09 40.52
CA ALA A 847 16.25 -0.56 41.02
C ALA A 847 16.15 -2.10 41.03
N ALA A 848 16.77 -2.78 40.09
CA ALA A 848 16.84 -4.23 40.00
C ALA A 848 17.90 -4.85 40.95
N GLY A 849 18.72 -4.01 41.63
CA GLY A 849 19.81 -4.47 42.50
C GLY A 849 21.07 -4.99 41.74
N TRP A 850 21.22 -4.63 40.48
CA TRP A 850 22.33 -5.06 39.60
C TRP A 850 23.50 -4.06 39.67
N HIS A 851 24.18 -4.00 40.79
CA HIS A 851 25.19 -2.97 41.09
C HIS A 851 26.37 -2.89 40.12
N ASN A 852 26.81 -4.01 39.54
CA ASN A 852 27.92 -4.01 38.58
C ASN A 852 27.47 -3.36 37.25
N ASP A 853 26.23 -3.63 36.83
CA ASP A 853 25.66 -3.06 35.59
C ASP A 853 25.37 -1.57 35.76
N VAL A 854 24.97 -1.13 36.97
CA VAL A 854 24.84 0.31 37.33
C VAL A 854 26.14 1.04 37.11
N LEU A 855 27.26 0.52 37.72
CA LEU A 855 28.56 1.19 37.61
C LEU A 855 29.05 1.30 36.16
N HIS A 856 28.97 0.20 35.45
CA HIS A 856 29.37 0.19 34.01
C HIS A 856 28.55 1.17 33.19
N THR A 857 27.22 1.16 33.36
CA THR A 857 26.31 2.01 32.56
C THR A 857 26.39 3.48 32.96
N LEU A 858 26.64 3.82 34.23
CA LEU A 858 26.95 5.20 34.63
C LEU A 858 28.27 5.70 34.07
N GLN A 859 29.29 4.86 34.00
CA GLN A 859 30.54 5.21 33.32
C GLN A 859 30.35 5.45 31.83
N GLN A 860 29.57 4.62 31.15
CA GLN A 860 29.18 4.85 29.74
C GLN A 860 28.41 6.16 29.60
N SER A 861 27.41 6.40 30.44
CA SER A 861 26.64 7.64 30.44
C SER A 861 27.54 8.86 30.62
N ARG A 862 28.48 8.82 31.57
CA ARG A 862 29.46 9.90 31.78
C ARG A 862 30.33 10.16 30.56
N THR A 863 30.78 9.10 29.90
CA THR A 863 31.54 9.19 28.65
C THR A 863 30.72 9.88 27.56
N HIS A 864 29.46 9.51 27.40
CA HIS A 864 28.55 10.13 26.42
C HIS A 864 28.28 11.59 26.77
N HIS A 865 28.01 11.92 28.03
CA HIS A 865 27.84 13.32 28.47
C HIS A 865 29.09 14.17 28.18
N HIS A 866 30.26 13.64 28.47
CA HIS A 866 31.54 14.34 28.21
C HIS A 866 31.77 14.51 26.69
N ALA A 867 31.52 13.47 25.90
CA ALA A 867 31.63 13.53 24.44
C ALA A 867 30.63 14.54 23.84
N ALA A 868 29.43 14.62 24.38
CA ALA A 868 28.41 15.60 24.01
C ALA A 868 28.70 17.03 24.53
N GLY A 869 29.68 17.21 25.42
CA GLY A 869 29.93 18.49 26.08
C GLY A 869 28.84 18.93 27.03
N MET A 870 27.98 17.99 27.49
CA MET A 870 26.92 18.23 28.43
C MET A 870 27.39 18.06 29.89
N PRO A 871 26.80 18.81 30.85
CA PRO A 871 27.07 18.54 32.26
C PRO A 871 26.55 17.15 32.64
N PHE A 872 27.40 16.38 33.34
CA PHE A 872 26.96 15.12 33.94
C PHE A 872 26.10 15.43 35.17
N PRO A 873 24.94 14.80 35.36
CA PRO A 873 24.07 15.14 36.50
C PRO A 873 24.76 14.96 37.85
N ASP A 874 24.70 15.94 38.76
CA ASP A 874 25.35 15.92 40.09
C ASP A 874 24.95 14.70 40.95
N LEU A 875 23.70 14.30 40.84
CA LEU A 875 23.17 13.07 41.49
C LEU A 875 23.81 11.79 40.91
N ALA A 876 24.08 11.75 39.61
CA ALA A 876 24.72 10.61 38.97
C ALA A 876 26.21 10.52 39.35
N ASP A 877 26.90 11.64 39.55
CA ASP A 877 28.28 11.69 40.00
C ASP A 877 28.40 11.26 41.47
N SER A 878 27.47 11.69 42.34
CA SER A 878 27.41 11.23 43.73
C SER A 878 27.01 9.77 43.84
N GLU A 879 26.14 9.25 43.01
CA GLU A 879 25.75 7.83 42.98
C GLU A 879 26.87 6.94 42.42
N LEU A 880 27.60 7.39 41.41
CA LEU A 880 28.81 6.76 40.92
C LEU A 880 29.86 6.68 42.00
N THR A 881 30.13 7.77 42.74
CA THR A 881 31.05 7.84 43.87
C THR A 881 30.61 6.92 45.00
N ARG A 882 29.35 6.89 45.34
CA ARG A 882 28.78 6.01 46.40
C ARG A 882 28.90 4.53 46.01
N THR A 883 28.62 4.18 44.75
CA THR A 883 28.71 2.79 44.28
C THR A 883 30.15 2.31 44.22
N LEU A 884 31.13 3.18 43.90
CA LEU A 884 32.57 2.88 43.90
C LEU A 884 33.12 2.70 45.33
N THR A 885 32.46 3.31 46.33
CA THR A 885 32.92 3.27 47.74
C THR A 885 32.24 2.18 48.57
N LEU A 886 31.23 1.48 48.06
CA LEU A 886 30.62 0.36 48.72
C LEU A 886 31.53 -0.86 48.66
N PRO A 887 31.79 -1.60 49.79
CA PRO A 887 32.52 -2.85 49.75
C PRO A 887 31.77 -3.89 48.91
N ALA A 888 32.48 -4.57 47.99
CA ALA A 888 31.89 -5.55 47.08
C ALA A 888 30.98 -6.54 47.83
N PRO A 889 29.71 -6.69 47.48
CA PRO A 889 28.82 -7.64 48.11
C PRO A 889 29.37 -9.07 47.86
N ARG A 890 29.47 -9.90 48.91
CA ARG A 890 29.80 -11.32 48.76
C ARG A 890 28.88 -11.97 47.73
N ALA A 891 29.43 -12.37 46.60
CA ALA A 891 28.74 -12.91 45.45
C ALA A 891 27.82 -14.08 45.84
N ARG A 892 26.51 -13.84 45.94
CA ARG A 892 25.55 -14.90 45.73
C ARG A 892 25.39 -15.06 44.20
N ARG A 893 25.98 -16.15 43.71
CA ARG A 893 25.82 -16.60 42.31
C ARG A 893 24.34 -16.88 42.04
N PHE A 894 23.62 -15.95 41.43
CA PHE A 894 22.41 -16.29 40.71
C PHE A 894 22.78 -16.65 39.27
N ARG A 895 22.66 -17.94 38.98
CA ARG A 895 22.81 -18.44 37.59
C ARG A 895 21.75 -17.80 36.71
N ARG A 896 22.21 -17.18 35.64
CA ARG A 896 21.38 -16.84 34.47
C ARG A 896 20.67 -18.15 34.06
N ARG A 897 19.35 -18.19 34.10
CA ARG A 897 18.55 -19.12 33.29
C ARG A 897 18.33 -18.46 31.95
N GLN A 898 18.77 -19.17 30.92
CA GLN A 898 18.57 -18.91 29.52
C GLN A 898 17.09 -18.85 29.17
#